data_7645f8dac5a507c25fa5bebfa44b8606
#
_entry.id   7645f8dac5a507c25fa5bebfa44b8606
#
_cell.length_a   1.000
_cell.length_b   1.000
_cell.length_c   1.000
_cell.angle_alpha   90.00
_cell.angle_beta   90.00
_cell.angle_gamma   90.00
#
_symmetry.space_group_name_H-M   'P 1'
#
loop_
_entity.id
_entity.type
_entity.pdbx_description
1 polymer ?
#
loop_
_entity_poly.entity_id
_entity_poly.type
_entity_poly.pdbx_seq_one_letter_code
_entity_poly.pdbx_strand_id
1 'polypeptide(L)'
;MREKRLWNEDWLFCAEALPARAFSVKGPMYKQAKTERVRSGPAARMHNDAVDDYRDGAEYSPERWEAVSLPHDFVIEGVPEARGNNARGFFAYGDGWYRKHFTLPPSDAGRRITLYFEGVATWATVYLNGCLLKRNFCGYTPFEVDITDLVEFGADNVLAVHVETGESEGWWYDGGGIYRNVYLVKTDRVAVDLYGVYVAPQKAGEDLWRVPIEITLRNDGYAACEAEAQVSLVDEEGAIAAVASATGSLPARGKATLLCEAQVRAPRLWDVDAPHLYRAAVSVYVAGELRDQYETRFGFRTFYADPQKGLFLNGKRVKIKGVCAHADFGLSGKAVPDNILRWKIRRIREMGANGYRTSHYPHAEATMDALDEMGFIVMDETRWFESSEDGLEQLRTLVRRDRNRPSVLFWSTSNEEDLHVSPIGRNIHRAMAAEIRKLDDTRLITAAISVRPDRATLGGDLDAIGVNYNFPLWDPIHEKWPQTPVFISECCATGTTRGWYWPDSAEHAYLSAYDRDTNESFLGREKTWKAVMARPWLLGAYQWIAFEHRGEAVWPRLCSQSGAIDLFMQNKDAFYQNQSHWTSAPMVHILPHWNHAGREGETIAVWVYTNCEEVELWLNGRSLGKRQIERFGHGEWQVAYAPGELTAVGYAGGMERVRETVRTSGPAAALKLVAEDTRATANGQDIAVFTCLAVDAEGREVPDASATVTFFASPLGRIVGAGSDISQHKRLSDPVVRMRAGRAAVAIRLGREHGTLRVMARADGWQSAQCALEI
;
A
#
# COMPACT_ATOMS: atom_id res chain seq x y z
N MET A 1 10.87 31.03 -3.04
CA MET A 1 9.60 30.27 -2.87
C MET A 1 9.89 28.80 -3.02
N ARG A 2 9.19 27.95 -2.24
CA ARG A 2 9.31 26.49 -2.30
C ARG A 2 8.84 25.97 -3.66
N GLU A 3 9.61 25.05 -4.23
CA GLU A 3 9.24 24.25 -5.39
C GLU A 3 9.44 22.78 -5.02
N LYS A 4 8.41 21.95 -5.18
CA LYS A 4 8.50 20.46 -5.09
C LYS A 4 8.12 19.91 -6.47
N ARG A 5 9.08 19.38 -7.19
CA ARG A 5 8.90 18.85 -8.54
C ARG A 5 9.11 17.34 -8.53
N LEU A 6 8.15 16.60 -9.10
CA LEU A 6 8.31 15.17 -9.36
C LEU A 6 9.50 14.94 -10.31
N TRP A 7 10.36 13.98 -9.99
CA TRP A 7 11.65 13.80 -10.67
C TRP A 7 11.89 12.36 -11.13
N ASN A 8 10.83 11.72 -11.59
CA ASN A 8 10.75 10.30 -11.91
C ASN A 8 11.25 9.91 -13.31
N GLU A 9 11.57 10.87 -14.19
CA GLU A 9 11.93 10.64 -15.57
C GLU A 9 13.43 10.66 -15.80
N ASP A 10 13.85 10.23 -17.01
CA ASP A 10 15.23 10.32 -17.49
C ASP A 10 16.25 9.70 -16.53
N TRP A 11 15.93 8.55 -15.96
CA TRP A 11 16.87 7.76 -15.21
C TRP A 11 17.50 6.68 -16.09
N LEU A 12 18.74 6.37 -15.81
CA LEU A 12 19.46 5.23 -16.36
C LEU A 12 19.56 4.15 -15.27
N PHE A 13 19.40 2.90 -15.64
CA PHE A 13 19.49 1.75 -14.75
C PHE A 13 20.43 0.69 -15.28
N CYS A 14 21.20 0.06 -14.41
CA CYS A 14 22.06 -1.09 -14.71
C CYS A 14 21.91 -2.14 -13.60
N ALA A 15 21.53 -3.37 -13.97
CA ALA A 15 21.28 -4.50 -13.05
C ALA A 15 22.58 -5.29 -12.78
N GLU A 16 23.69 -4.63 -12.50
CA GLU A 16 24.95 -5.29 -12.25
C GLU A 16 25.52 -4.94 -10.87
N ALA A 17 26.11 -5.93 -10.21
CA ALA A 17 26.81 -5.78 -8.91
C ALA A 17 28.18 -5.10 -9.13
N LEU A 18 28.19 -3.87 -9.63
CA LEU A 18 29.39 -3.12 -9.89
C LEU A 18 29.90 -2.47 -8.60
N PRO A 19 31.22 -2.56 -8.30
CA PRO A 19 31.77 -1.85 -7.15
C PRO A 19 31.65 -0.33 -7.36
N ALA A 20 31.20 0.37 -6.33
CA ALA A 20 31.08 1.84 -6.37
C ALA A 20 32.38 2.54 -6.78
N ARG A 21 33.52 1.93 -6.51
CA ARG A 21 34.88 2.41 -6.83
C ARG A 21 35.61 1.37 -7.65
N ALA A 22 36.01 1.71 -8.86
CA ALA A 22 37.02 0.93 -9.59
C ALA A 22 38.39 1.28 -9.03
N PHE A 23 39.09 0.29 -8.44
CA PHE A 23 40.43 0.46 -7.94
C PHE A 23 41.44 0.55 -9.10
N SER A 24 41.97 1.75 -9.36
CA SER A 24 43.13 1.88 -10.21
C SER A 24 44.42 1.59 -9.39
N VAL A 25 45.09 0.50 -9.72
CA VAL A 25 46.35 0.09 -9.09
C VAL A 25 47.50 1.09 -9.36
N LYS A 26 47.32 2.07 -10.21
CA LYS A 26 48.35 3.01 -10.71
C LYS A 26 48.37 4.39 -10.06
N GLY A 27 47.50 4.69 -9.07
CA GLY A 27 47.46 5.99 -8.39
C GLY A 27 47.87 5.91 -6.94
N PRO A 28 48.53 6.92 -6.36
CA PRO A 28 48.86 6.89 -4.94
C PRO A 28 47.59 6.89 -4.09
N MET A 29 47.31 5.77 -3.41
CA MET A 29 46.11 5.51 -2.60
C MET A 29 45.80 6.64 -1.60
N TYR A 30 46.80 7.35 -1.09
CA TYR A 30 46.58 8.45 -0.15
C TYR A 30 45.90 9.69 -0.75
N LYS A 31 45.88 9.86 -2.09
CA LYS A 31 45.14 10.94 -2.74
C LYS A 31 43.64 10.63 -2.90
N GLN A 32 43.26 9.37 -2.87
CA GLN A 32 41.87 8.94 -2.96
C GLN A 32 41.16 8.88 -1.59
N ALA A 33 41.93 8.59 -0.54
CA ALA A 33 41.39 8.34 0.81
C ALA A 33 40.92 9.61 1.56
N LYS A 34 41.23 10.81 1.07
CA LYS A 34 40.99 12.05 1.84
C LYS A 34 39.69 12.76 1.52
N THR A 35 38.97 12.44 0.43
CA THR A 35 37.82 13.22 -0.02
C THR A 35 36.55 12.41 -0.22
N GLU A 36 36.53 11.10 0.02
CA GLU A 36 35.38 10.22 -0.30
C GLU A 36 34.84 10.38 -1.76
N ARG A 37 35.52 11.19 -2.61
CA ARG A 37 35.10 11.43 -3.98
C ARG A 37 35.55 10.29 -4.89
N VAL A 38 34.59 9.58 -5.44
CA VAL A 38 34.81 8.51 -6.41
C VAL A 38 35.14 9.09 -7.77
N ARG A 39 36.22 8.61 -8.41
CA ARG A 39 36.69 9.09 -9.72
C ARG A 39 36.51 8.10 -10.87
N SER A 40 36.09 6.87 -10.56
CA SER A 40 35.82 5.81 -11.51
C SER A 40 34.71 4.88 -11.01
N GLY A 41 34.06 4.16 -11.90
CA GLY A 41 32.90 3.32 -11.62
C GLY A 41 31.58 4.07 -11.61
N PRO A 42 30.43 3.40 -11.41
CA PRO A 42 29.08 3.95 -11.60
C PRO A 42 28.75 5.18 -10.75
N ALA A 43 29.43 5.34 -9.59
CA ALA A 43 29.25 6.53 -8.76
C ALA A 43 30.00 7.77 -9.28
N ALA A 44 30.93 7.62 -10.21
CA ALA A 44 31.76 8.73 -10.71
C ALA A 44 31.01 9.58 -11.74
N ARG A 45 31.27 10.90 -11.74
CA ARG A 45 30.68 11.83 -12.70
C ARG A 45 31.02 11.50 -14.16
N MET A 46 32.30 11.10 -14.41
CA MET A 46 32.85 10.83 -15.75
C MET A 46 32.69 9.36 -16.17
N HIS A 47 31.82 8.61 -15.51
CA HIS A 47 31.52 7.23 -15.91
C HIS A 47 30.79 7.21 -17.27
N ASN A 48 31.15 6.28 -18.14
CA ASN A 48 30.45 6.08 -19.41
C ASN A 48 29.17 5.27 -19.15
N ASP A 49 28.04 5.93 -19.26
CA ASP A 49 26.70 5.35 -19.09
C ASP A 49 25.83 5.59 -20.33
N ALA A 50 26.45 5.72 -21.49
CA ALA A 50 25.71 5.78 -22.75
C ALA A 50 24.81 4.53 -22.84
N VAL A 51 23.52 4.75 -23.13
CA VAL A 51 22.60 3.66 -23.47
C VAL A 51 23.16 2.96 -24.69
N ASP A 52 23.58 1.71 -24.51
CA ASP A 52 24.22 0.97 -25.58
C ASP A 52 23.18 0.62 -26.64
N ASP A 53 23.21 1.38 -27.72
CA ASP A 53 22.83 0.89 -29.05
C ASP A 53 23.94 -0.11 -29.41
N TYR A 54 23.76 -1.39 -29.02
CA TYR A 54 24.72 -2.46 -29.26
C TYR A 54 24.97 -2.59 -30.76
N ARG A 55 25.92 -1.80 -31.24
CA ARG A 55 26.47 -1.89 -32.62
C ARG A 55 27.78 -2.64 -32.54
N ASP A 56 27.79 -3.77 -33.21
CA ASP A 56 29.00 -4.57 -33.43
C ASP A 56 30.24 -3.68 -33.63
N GLY A 57 31.18 -3.75 -32.69
CA GLY A 57 32.54 -3.24 -32.87
C GLY A 57 33.02 -2.09 -31.99
N ALA A 58 32.24 -1.64 -31.00
CA ALA A 58 32.76 -0.69 -30.01
C ALA A 58 33.52 -1.45 -28.89
N GLU A 59 34.72 -0.96 -28.53
CA GLU A 59 35.49 -1.47 -27.41
C GLU A 59 34.66 -1.42 -26.14
N TYR A 60 34.33 -2.59 -25.65
CA TYR A 60 33.89 -3.07 -24.37
C TYR A 60 33.55 -2.02 -23.30
N SER A 61 32.26 -1.68 -23.15
CA SER A 61 31.66 -1.39 -21.85
C SER A 61 30.91 -2.66 -21.40
N PRO A 62 31.31 -3.32 -20.31
CA PRO A 62 30.60 -4.52 -19.82
C PRO A 62 29.25 -4.20 -19.22
N GLU A 63 28.93 -2.92 -19.07
CA GLU A 63 27.76 -2.42 -18.36
C GLU A 63 26.64 -2.07 -19.35
N ARG A 64 25.45 -2.64 -19.11
CA ARG A 64 24.26 -2.33 -19.89
C ARG A 64 23.40 -1.33 -19.14
N TRP A 65 23.38 -0.09 -19.60
CA TRP A 65 22.49 0.95 -19.11
C TRP A 65 21.23 1.01 -19.97
N GLU A 66 20.09 1.08 -19.29
CA GLU A 66 18.79 1.23 -19.94
C GLU A 66 18.05 2.46 -19.38
N ALA A 67 17.25 3.11 -20.24
CA ALA A 67 16.43 4.23 -19.83
C ALA A 67 15.19 3.72 -19.07
N VAL A 68 15.01 4.21 -17.86
CA VAL A 68 13.87 3.86 -17.01
C VAL A 68 13.18 5.10 -16.45
N SER A 69 11.91 4.94 -16.13
CA SER A 69 11.14 5.93 -15.37
C SER A 69 10.69 5.33 -14.05
N LEU A 70 10.74 6.14 -12.99
CA LEU A 70 10.25 5.73 -11.68
C LEU A 70 8.71 5.84 -11.60
N PRO A 71 8.07 5.07 -10.73
CA PRO A 71 8.61 3.97 -9.90
C PRO A 71 9.17 2.82 -10.73
N HIS A 72 10.27 2.21 -10.27
CA HIS A 72 10.92 1.10 -10.96
C HIS A 72 11.31 -0.02 -9.98
N ASP A 73 10.98 -1.25 -10.33
CA ASP A 73 11.27 -2.48 -9.58
C ASP A 73 11.93 -3.48 -10.52
N PHE A 74 13.25 -3.59 -10.47
CA PHE A 74 13.99 -4.47 -11.37
C PHE A 74 13.88 -5.95 -11.01
N VAL A 75 13.51 -6.29 -9.77
CA VAL A 75 13.37 -7.68 -9.32
C VAL A 75 12.17 -8.35 -10.01
N ILE A 76 11.04 -7.61 -10.17
CA ILE A 76 9.84 -8.15 -10.82
C ILE A 76 10.02 -8.46 -12.30
N GLU A 77 11.04 -7.88 -12.95
CA GLU A 77 11.36 -8.12 -14.36
C GLU A 77 11.98 -9.50 -14.59
N GLY A 78 12.41 -10.16 -13.52
CA GLY A 78 12.91 -11.53 -13.56
C GLY A 78 11.82 -12.58 -13.79
N VAL A 79 12.25 -13.84 -13.88
CA VAL A 79 11.36 -15.01 -13.89
C VAL A 79 11.50 -15.71 -12.54
N PRO A 80 10.39 -16.01 -11.84
CA PRO A 80 10.46 -16.75 -10.59
C PRO A 80 10.89 -18.21 -10.84
N GLU A 81 11.72 -18.75 -9.94
CA GLU A 81 12.28 -20.09 -10.03
C GLU A 81 12.04 -20.90 -8.76
N ALA A 82 11.77 -22.20 -8.87
CA ALA A 82 11.48 -23.09 -7.74
C ALA A 82 12.55 -23.10 -6.64
N ARG A 83 13.80 -22.82 -6.98
CA ARG A 83 14.93 -22.71 -6.04
C ARG A 83 15.01 -21.37 -5.32
N GLY A 84 14.23 -20.37 -5.75
CA GLY A 84 14.20 -19.05 -5.14
C GLY A 84 13.62 -19.09 -3.73
N ASN A 85 13.78 -17.99 -2.99
CA ASN A 85 13.25 -17.85 -1.64
C ASN A 85 11.71 -17.71 -1.70
N ASN A 86 11.00 -18.66 -1.09
CA ASN A 86 9.54 -18.70 -1.07
C ASN A 86 8.91 -17.52 -0.30
N ALA A 87 9.56 -17.07 0.77
CA ALA A 87 9.10 -15.90 1.52
C ALA A 87 9.12 -14.64 0.64
N ARG A 88 10.06 -14.55 -0.30
CA ARG A 88 10.27 -13.40 -1.20
C ARG A 88 9.73 -13.62 -2.62
N GLY A 89 8.82 -14.57 -2.84
CA GLY A 89 8.12 -14.81 -4.11
C GLY A 89 8.93 -15.51 -5.19
N PHE A 90 10.01 -16.23 -4.82
CA PHE A 90 10.84 -17.03 -5.73
C PHE A 90 11.68 -16.25 -6.75
N PHE A 91 11.79 -14.94 -6.64
CA PHE A 91 12.61 -14.12 -7.53
C PHE A 91 14.09 -14.14 -7.12
N ALA A 92 14.96 -13.88 -8.10
CA ALA A 92 16.37 -13.58 -7.84
C ALA A 92 16.52 -12.10 -7.43
N TYR A 93 17.30 -11.88 -6.39
CA TYR A 93 17.63 -10.55 -5.86
C TYR A 93 19.11 -10.26 -6.13
N GLY A 94 19.46 -8.97 -6.22
CA GLY A 94 20.83 -8.53 -6.53
C GLY A 94 20.96 -7.03 -6.41
N ASP A 95 22.06 -6.50 -6.90
CA ASP A 95 22.36 -5.08 -6.85
C ASP A 95 21.98 -4.38 -8.13
N GLY A 96 21.67 -3.10 -8.04
CA GLY A 96 21.39 -2.25 -9.18
C GLY A 96 21.93 -0.84 -9.01
N TRP A 97 22.25 -0.20 -10.10
CA TRP A 97 22.68 1.18 -10.16
C TRP A 97 21.69 2.02 -10.92
N TYR A 98 21.35 3.19 -10.37
CA TYR A 98 20.62 4.25 -11.03
C TYR A 98 21.52 5.44 -11.24
N ARG A 99 21.42 6.11 -12.41
CA ARG A 99 22.11 7.35 -12.71
C ARG A 99 21.15 8.34 -13.34
N LYS A 100 21.38 9.62 -13.06
CA LYS A 100 20.59 10.69 -13.64
C LYS A 100 21.48 11.91 -13.90
N HIS A 101 21.52 12.35 -15.14
CA HIS A 101 22.13 13.60 -15.56
C HIS A 101 21.17 14.77 -15.44
N PHE A 102 21.63 15.90 -14.93
CA PHE A 102 20.77 17.07 -14.80
C PHE A 102 21.55 18.37 -14.70
N THR A 103 20.93 19.48 -15.12
CA THR A 103 21.45 20.83 -14.98
C THR A 103 20.48 21.68 -14.16
N LEU A 104 20.99 22.45 -13.20
CA LEU A 104 20.24 23.49 -12.50
C LEU A 104 20.73 24.88 -12.98
N PRO A 105 19.79 25.84 -13.20
CA PRO A 105 20.16 27.16 -13.68
C PRO A 105 20.94 27.93 -12.62
N PRO A 106 21.83 28.85 -13.02
CA PRO A 106 22.56 29.74 -12.08
C PRO A 106 21.63 30.54 -11.15
N SER A 107 20.39 30.80 -11.55
CA SER A 107 19.40 31.51 -10.74
C SER A 107 18.99 30.72 -9.47
N ASP A 108 19.25 29.42 -9.40
CA ASP A 108 19.00 28.62 -8.20
C ASP A 108 20.16 28.69 -7.19
N ALA A 109 21.28 29.33 -7.56
CA ALA A 109 22.40 29.54 -6.66
C ALA A 109 21.94 30.35 -5.42
N GLY A 110 22.31 29.87 -4.24
CA GLY A 110 21.86 30.49 -2.97
C GLY A 110 20.58 29.90 -2.37
N ARG A 111 19.84 29.09 -3.12
CA ARG A 111 18.73 28.27 -2.59
C ARG A 111 19.28 27.01 -1.93
N ARG A 112 18.47 26.38 -1.09
CA ARG A 112 18.66 24.98 -0.66
C ARG A 112 18.08 24.06 -1.71
N ILE A 113 18.84 23.05 -2.09
CA ILE A 113 18.45 22.02 -3.05
C ILE A 113 18.49 20.66 -2.39
N THR A 114 17.37 19.97 -2.35
CA THR A 114 17.27 18.62 -1.75
C THR A 114 16.57 17.65 -2.68
N LEU A 115 16.90 16.38 -2.50
CA LEU A 115 16.21 15.26 -3.13
C LEU A 115 15.40 14.56 -2.03
N TYR A 116 14.12 14.34 -2.28
CA TYR A 116 13.26 13.57 -1.41
C TYR A 116 12.90 12.26 -2.09
N PHE A 117 13.33 11.14 -1.48
CA PHE A 117 13.02 9.78 -1.90
C PHE A 117 11.92 9.24 -1.00
N GLU A 118 10.78 8.83 -1.57
CA GLU A 118 9.70 8.20 -0.80
C GLU A 118 10.01 6.75 -0.39
N GLY A 119 10.92 6.07 -1.11
CA GLY A 119 11.38 4.73 -0.77
C GLY A 119 12.27 4.13 -1.85
N VAL A 120 13.30 3.41 -1.39
CA VAL A 120 14.26 2.68 -2.23
C VAL A 120 14.51 1.32 -1.60
N ALA A 121 14.09 0.24 -2.24
CA ALA A 121 14.23 -1.10 -1.72
C ALA A 121 15.52 -1.79 -2.22
N THR A 122 16.39 -2.34 -1.33
CA THR A 122 16.23 -2.38 0.13
C THR A 122 17.12 -1.33 0.79
N TRP A 123 18.41 -1.32 0.50
CA TRP A 123 19.39 -0.36 0.97
C TRP A 123 19.85 0.54 -0.17
N ALA A 124 20.02 1.81 0.13
CA ALA A 124 20.41 2.81 -0.85
C ALA A 124 21.67 3.55 -0.44
N THR A 125 22.60 3.72 -1.38
CA THR A 125 23.75 4.61 -1.23
C THR A 125 23.70 5.67 -2.32
N VAL A 126 23.62 6.95 -1.94
CA VAL A 126 23.40 8.09 -2.85
C VAL A 126 24.70 8.88 -3.01
N TYR A 127 25.04 9.19 -4.26
CA TYR A 127 26.23 9.99 -4.65
C TYR A 127 25.80 11.13 -5.55
N LEU A 128 26.44 12.30 -5.39
CA LEU A 128 26.36 13.39 -6.37
C LEU A 128 27.77 13.76 -6.83
N ASN A 129 27.98 13.80 -8.14
CA ASN A 129 29.27 14.14 -8.76
C ASN A 129 30.45 13.31 -8.19
N GLY A 130 30.19 12.06 -7.82
CA GLY A 130 31.11 11.15 -7.19
C GLY A 130 31.27 11.30 -5.67
N CYS A 131 30.63 12.27 -5.04
CA CYS A 131 30.67 12.45 -3.60
C CYS A 131 29.54 11.68 -2.92
N LEU A 132 29.88 10.85 -1.91
CA LEU A 132 28.92 10.14 -1.08
C LEU A 132 28.09 11.15 -0.26
N LEU A 133 26.78 11.02 -0.29
CA LEU A 133 25.85 11.90 0.40
C LEU A 133 25.13 11.19 1.55
N LYS A 134 24.55 10.02 1.26
CA LYS A 134 23.73 9.31 2.25
C LYS A 134 23.73 7.80 2.00
N ARG A 135 23.61 7.05 3.10
CA ARG A 135 23.20 5.64 3.11
C ARG A 135 21.87 5.54 3.85
N ASN A 136 20.97 4.77 3.31
CA ASN A 136 19.66 4.48 3.91
C ASN A 136 19.45 2.98 4.01
N PHE A 137 19.10 2.49 5.20
CA PHE A 137 19.04 1.06 5.52
C PHE A 137 17.63 0.48 5.58
N CYS A 138 16.59 1.29 5.28
CA CYS A 138 15.22 0.80 5.24
C CYS A 138 14.58 1.14 3.91
N GLY A 139 14.07 0.14 3.22
CA GLY A 139 13.42 0.32 1.92
C GLY A 139 12.10 1.08 2.00
N TYR A 140 11.47 1.15 3.17
CA TYR A 140 10.10 1.61 3.32
C TYR A 140 9.96 3.03 3.86
N THR A 141 10.98 3.55 4.51
CA THR A 141 10.95 4.89 5.11
C THR A 141 11.48 5.92 4.13
N PRO A 142 10.80 7.04 3.93
CA PRO A 142 11.29 8.13 3.09
C PRO A 142 12.51 8.80 3.69
N PHE A 143 13.32 9.40 2.84
CA PHE A 143 14.50 10.15 3.28
C PHE A 143 14.82 11.34 2.37
N GLU A 144 15.40 12.38 2.96
CA GLU A 144 15.89 13.56 2.27
C GLU A 144 17.42 13.51 2.10
N VAL A 145 17.91 14.00 0.96
CA VAL A 145 19.34 14.16 0.67
C VAL A 145 19.60 15.60 0.27
N ASP A 146 20.41 16.31 1.05
CA ASP A 146 20.85 17.68 0.74
C ASP A 146 21.98 17.62 -0.28
N ILE A 147 21.77 18.27 -1.42
CA ILE A 147 22.76 18.34 -2.52
C ILE A 147 23.29 19.77 -2.73
N THR A 148 22.87 20.72 -1.91
CA THR A 148 23.12 22.16 -2.08
C THR A 148 24.59 22.51 -2.34
N ASP A 149 25.49 21.95 -1.53
CA ASP A 149 26.91 22.30 -1.56
C ASP A 149 27.70 21.57 -2.67
N LEU A 150 27.08 20.58 -3.36
CA LEU A 150 27.73 19.72 -4.35
C LEU A 150 27.21 19.95 -5.78
N VAL A 151 26.16 20.74 -5.95
CA VAL A 151 25.60 21.09 -7.25
C VAL A 151 26.50 22.11 -7.95
N GLU A 152 26.89 21.82 -9.18
CA GLU A 152 27.53 22.78 -10.11
C GLU A 152 26.42 23.41 -10.95
N PHE A 153 26.05 24.67 -10.63
CA PHE A 153 25.01 25.39 -11.34
C PHE A 153 25.48 25.75 -12.78
N GLY A 154 24.61 25.57 -13.78
CA GLY A 154 24.90 25.78 -15.19
C GLY A 154 25.75 24.70 -15.84
N ALA A 155 26.09 23.63 -15.11
CA ALA A 155 26.87 22.52 -15.63
C ALA A 155 26.07 21.19 -15.47
N ASP A 156 26.52 20.15 -16.14
CA ASP A 156 25.99 18.81 -15.98
C ASP A 156 26.38 18.24 -14.61
N ASN A 157 25.39 17.79 -13.86
CA ASN A 157 25.54 17.09 -12.60
C ASN A 157 25.07 15.64 -12.75
N VAL A 158 25.71 14.72 -12.04
CA VAL A 158 25.37 13.30 -12.09
C VAL A 158 25.01 12.81 -10.70
N LEU A 159 23.75 12.44 -10.53
CA LEU A 159 23.26 11.71 -9.38
C LEU A 159 23.42 10.21 -9.64
N ALA A 160 24.01 9.47 -8.71
CA ALA A 160 24.10 8.01 -8.78
C ALA A 160 23.52 7.40 -7.48
N VAL A 161 22.73 6.35 -7.62
CA VAL A 161 22.14 5.61 -6.49
C VAL A 161 22.47 4.13 -6.65
N HIS A 162 23.23 3.58 -5.70
CA HIS A 162 23.43 2.15 -5.58
C HIS A 162 22.31 1.55 -4.73
N VAL A 163 21.71 0.50 -5.23
CA VAL A 163 20.61 -0.22 -4.57
C VAL A 163 21.05 -1.66 -4.32
N GLU A 164 21.03 -2.08 -3.07
CA GLU A 164 21.39 -3.42 -2.63
C GLU A 164 20.12 -4.13 -2.12
N THR A 165 19.79 -5.30 -2.69
CA THR A 165 18.59 -6.08 -2.34
C THR A 165 18.90 -7.44 -1.73
N GLY A 166 20.17 -7.71 -1.41
CA GLY A 166 20.63 -8.98 -0.84
C GLY A 166 19.98 -9.31 0.50
N GLU A 167 19.83 -8.31 1.35
CA GLU A 167 19.18 -8.45 2.66
C GLU A 167 17.66 -8.39 2.53
N SER A 168 16.98 -9.19 3.35
CA SER A 168 15.51 -9.22 3.42
C SER A 168 15.02 -8.36 4.58
N GLU A 169 14.00 -7.55 4.34
CA GLU A 169 13.33 -6.80 5.41
C GLU A 169 12.13 -7.54 6.01
N GLY A 170 11.77 -8.70 5.46
CA GLY A 170 10.68 -9.53 5.97
C GLY A 170 10.47 -10.81 5.15
N TRP A 171 9.34 -11.48 5.39
CA TRP A 171 8.98 -12.73 4.72
C TRP A 171 7.91 -12.52 3.61
N TRP A 172 8.04 -11.42 2.87
CA TRP A 172 7.20 -11.06 1.72
C TRP A 172 8.08 -10.59 0.56
N TYR A 173 7.46 -10.26 -0.56
CA TYR A 173 8.14 -9.69 -1.71
C TYR A 173 8.60 -8.25 -1.42
N ASP A 174 9.89 -8.05 -1.23
CA ASP A 174 10.47 -6.73 -1.00
C ASP A 174 10.59 -5.88 -2.28
N GLY A 175 10.73 -6.55 -3.44
CA GLY A 175 11.10 -5.88 -4.68
C GLY A 175 12.53 -5.33 -4.65
N GLY A 176 12.89 -4.50 -5.62
CA GLY A 176 14.21 -3.88 -5.70
C GLY A 176 14.24 -2.68 -6.62
N GLY A 177 14.80 -1.57 -6.12
CA GLY A 177 14.96 -0.36 -6.92
C GLY A 177 14.39 0.90 -6.27
N ILE A 178 14.39 2.00 -7.04
CA ILE A 178 13.71 3.23 -6.65
C ILE A 178 12.22 3.03 -6.97
N TYR A 179 11.51 2.37 -6.05
CA TYR A 179 10.17 1.85 -6.30
C TYR A 179 9.02 2.80 -5.91
N ARG A 180 9.36 4.00 -5.40
CA ARG A 180 8.44 5.09 -5.10
C ARG A 180 8.92 6.38 -5.77
N ASN A 181 8.16 7.45 -5.60
CA ASN A 181 8.46 8.74 -6.20
C ASN A 181 9.75 9.35 -5.67
N VAL A 182 10.42 10.12 -6.54
CA VAL A 182 11.53 11.02 -6.17
C VAL A 182 11.13 12.44 -6.51
N TYR A 183 11.44 13.38 -5.62
CA TYR A 183 11.18 14.79 -5.82
C TYR A 183 12.47 15.61 -5.72
N LEU A 184 12.63 16.57 -6.60
CA LEU A 184 13.57 17.67 -6.46
C LEU A 184 12.86 18.79 -5.72
N VAL A 185 13.41 19.20 -4.57
CA VAL A 185 12.84 20.26 -3.72
C VAL A 185 13.81 21.41 -3.64
N LYS A 186 13.33 22.62 -3.95
CA LYS A 186 14.11 23.86 -3.85
C LYS A 186 13.41 24.80 -2.86
N THR A 187 14.14 25.32 -1.88
CA THR A 187 13.61 26.27 -0.90
C THR A 187 14.54 27.47 -0.75
N ASP A 188 14.06 28.51 -0.05
CA ASP A 188 14.96 29.50 0.54
C ASP A 188 15.83 28.82 1.61
N ARG A 189 16.90 29.47 2.04
CA ARG A 189 17.73 29.01 3.16
C ARG A 189 16.99 29.04 4.49
N VAL A 190 15.99 29.91 4.62
CA VAL A 190 15.03 29.88 5.73
C VAL A 190 13.72 29.32 5.23
N ALA A 191 13.35 28.15 5.73
CA ALA A 191 12.17 27.42 5.26
C ALA A 191 11.60 26.51 6.37
N VAL A 192 10.36 26.09 6.18
CA VAL A 192 9.77 24.99 6.99
C VAL A 192 10.58 23.71 6.74
N ASP A 193 10.96 23.04 7.81
CA ASP A 193 11.69 21.78 7.76
C ASP A 193 10.82 20.65 7.16
N LEU A 194 11.44 19.53 6.77
CA LEU A 194 10.70 18.35 6.32
C LEU A 194 9.75 17.88 7.42
N TYR A 195 8.45 17.76 7.12
CA TYR A 195 7.37 17.46 8.08
C TYR A 195 7.36 18.41 9.30
N GLY A 196 7.82 19.63 9.11
CA GLY A 196 8.03 20.60 10.21
C GLY A 196 6.76 21.24 10.74
N VAL A 197 5.58 20.98 10.18
CA VAL A 197 4.30 21.49 10.69
C VAL A 197 3.54 20.37 11.38
N TYR A 198 3.19 20.56 12.66
CA TYR A 198 2.32 19.67 13.40
C TYR A 198 1.08 20.42 13.89
N VAL A 199 -0.09 19.89 13.59
CA VAL A 199 -1.40 20.46 13.94
C VAL A 199 -2.14 19.45 14.80
N ALA A 200 -2.42 19.81 16.07
CA ALA A 200 -3.00 18.92 17.07
C ALA A 200 -4.36 19.43 17.59
N PRO A 201 -5.48 19.29 16.84
CA PRO A 201 -6.77 19.80 17.28
C PRO A 201 -7.26 19.11 18.55
N GLN A 202 -7.69 19.91 19.53
CA GLN A 202 -8.17 19.49 20.84
C GLN A 202 -9.56 20.07 21.10
N LYS A 203 -10.53 19.22 21.42
CA LYS A 203 -11.87 19.66 21.79
C LYS A 203 -11.82 20.36 23.16
N ALA A 204 -12.17 21.66 23.22
CA ALA A 204 -12.09 22.47 24.41
C ALA A 204 -13.48 22.78 25.02
N GLY A 205 -14.56 22.54 24.26
CA GLY A 205 -15.93 22.77 24.68
C GLY A 205 -16.91 22.04 23.77
N GLU A 206 -18.21 22.36 23.87
CA GLU A 206 -19.21 21.69 23.00
C GLU A 206 -18.90 21.96 21.53
N ASP A 207 -18.70 23.22 21.15
CA ASP A 207 -18.44 23.69 19.80
C ASP A 207 -17.05 24.31 19.63
N LEU A 208 -16.23 24.38 20.66
CA LEU A 208 -14.93 25.05 20.62
C LEU A 208 -13.80 24.04 20.54
N TRP A 209 -12.89 24.28 19.60
CA TRP A 209 -11.64 23.55 19.46
C TRP A 209 -10.44 24.48 19.59
N ARG A 210 -9.45 24.10 20.39
CA ARG A 210 -8.11 24.68 20.41
C ARG A 210 -7.26 23.89 19.42
N VAL A 211 -6.44 24.58 18.68
CA VAL A 211 -5.57 23.99 17.66
C VAL A 211 -4.13 24.44 17.92
N PRO A 212 -3.40 23.78 18.83
CA PRO A 212 -1.96 23.97 18.96
C PRO A 212 -1.27 23.62 17.65
N ILE A 213 -0.29 24.44 17.24
CA ILE A 213 0.46 24.29 16.00
C ILE A 213 1.94 24.47 16.29
N GLU A 214 2.73 23.46 15.95
CA GLU A 214 4.19 23.51 15.97
C GLU A 214 4.71 23.75 14.56
N ILE A 215 5.63 24.70 14.40
CA ILE A 215 6.24 25.03 13.11
C ILE A 215 7.75 24.97 13.28
N THR A 216 8.38 23.88 12.88
CA THR A 216 9.82 23.75 12.87
C THR A 216 10.37 24.40 11.62
N LEU A 217 11.11 25.48 11.82
CA LEU A 217 11.83 26.21 10.77
C LEU A 217 13.30 25.83 10.79
N ARG A 218 13.93 25.88 9.64
CA ARG A 218 15.35 25.69 9.43
C ARG A 218 15.97 26.96 8.85
N ASN A 219 17.16 27.28 9.31
CA ASN A 219 18.00 28.33 8.75
C ASN A 219 19.34 27.73 8.30
N ASP A 220 19.53 27.59 7.00
CA ASP A 220 20.78 27.12 6.39
C ASP A 220 21.75 28.29 6.08
N GLY A 221 21.40 29.52 6.48
CA GLY A 221 22.25 30.69 6.40
C GLY A 221 23.33 30.72 7.49
N TYR A 222 24.34 31.53 7.30
CA TYR A 222 25.47 31.69 8.23
C TYR A 222 25.25 32.77 9.30
N ALA A 223 24.09 33.42 9.27
CA ALA A 223 23.69 34.41 10.30
C ALA A 223 22.37 33.97 10.95
N ALA A 224 22.22 34.23 12.23
CA ALA A 224 20.92 34.11 12.90
C ALA A 224 19.94 35.15 12.34
N CYS A 225 18.64 34.82 12.33
CA CYS A 225 17.60 35.76 11.89
C CYS A 225 16.32 35.59 12.72
N GLU A 226 15.52 36.65 12.77
CA GLU A 226 14.14 36.57 13.27
C GLU A 226 13.22 36.16 12.13
N ALA A 227 12.35 35.19 12.40
CA ALA A 227 11.35 34.73 11.45
C ALA A 227 9.94 34.83 12.04
N GLU A 228 8.98 35.14 11.18
CA GLU A 228 7.56 35.10 11.48
C GLU A 228 6.92 33.98 10.64
N ALA A 229 6.12 33.11 11.28
CA ALA A 229 5.29 32.12 10.61
C ALA A 229 3.82 32.50 10.79
N GLN A 230 3.11 32.68 9.67
CA GLN A 230 1.67 32.93 9.66
C GLN A 230 0.98 31.66 9.17
N VAL A 231 -0.08 31.23 9.88
CA VAL A 231 -0.85 30.01 9.58
C VAL A 231 -2.29 30.36 9.31
N SER A 232 -2.82 29.86 8.19
CA SER A 232 -4.25 29.87 7.89
C SER A 232 -4.76 28.44 7.92
N LEU A 233 -5.79 28.17 8.73
CA LEU A 233 -6.53 26.90 8.71
C LEU A 233 -7.69 27.04 7.72
N VAL A 234 -7.68 26.22 6.69
CA VAL A 234 -8.57 26.33 5.52
C VAL A 234 -9.38 25.05 5.38
N ASP A 235 -10.69 25.17 5.20
CA ASP A 235 -11.58 24.03 4.98
C ASP A 235 -11.55 23.50 3.53
N GLU A 236 -12.36 22.49 3.24
CA GLU A 236 -12.46 21.86 1.92
C GLU A 236 -12.97 22.82 0.83
N GLU A 237 -13.82 23.79 1.21
CA GLU A 237 -14.39 24.78 0.32
C GLU A 237 -13.44 25.97 0.06
N GLY A 238 -12.30 26.00 0.77
CA GLY A 238 -11.29 27.06 0.67
C GLY A 238 -11.54 28.25 1.58
N ALA A 239 -12.50 28.16 2.53
CA ALA A 239 -12.75 29.20 3.50
C ALA A 239 -11.76 29.12 4.67
N ILE A 240 -11.30 30.29 5.15
CA ILE A 240 -10.40 30.40 6.31
C ILE A 240 -11.21 30.21 7.58
N ALA A 241 -11.01 29.09 8.25
CA ALA A 241 -11.65 28.76 9.52
C ALA A 241 -10.99 29.50 10.72
N ALA A 242 -9.68 29.70 10.66
CA ALA A 242 -8.93 30.44 11.67
C ALA A 242 -7.54 30.84 11.16
N VAL A 243 -6.90 31.80 11.87
CA VAL A 243 -5.52 32.22 11.65
C VAL A 243 -4.74 32.23 12.95
N ALA A 244 -3.44 32.00 12.85
CA ALA A 244 -2.51 32.11 13.97
C ALA A 244 -1.14 32.59 13.46
N SER A 245 -0.29 33.11 14.33
CA SER A 245 1.08 33.45 13.99
C SER A 245 2.02 33.26 15.16
N ALA A 246 3.30 33.06 14.85
CA ALA A 246 4.37 33.04 15.85
C ALA A 246 5.63 33.67 15.26
N THR A 247 6.42 34.30 16.13
CA THR A 247 7.74 34.85 15.78
C THR A 247 8.81 34.26 16.70
N GLY A 248 10.03 34.16 16.17
CA GLY A 248 11.16 33.69 16.97
C GLY A 248 12.48 33.72 16.24
N SER A 249 13.54 33.58 17.02
CA SER A 249 14.90 33.58 16.53
C SER A 249 15.34 32.21 15.98
N LEU A 250 15.90 32.22 14.81
CA LEU A 250 16.50 31.03 14.16
C LEU A 250 18.02 31.12 14.22
N PRO A 251 18.70 30.16 14.87
CA PRO A 251 20.15 30.15 14.89
C PRO A 251 20.73 29.94 13.50
N ALA A 252 21.93 30.47 13.23
CA ALA A 252 22.68 30.15 12.02
C ALA A 252 22.93 28.64 11.89
N ARG A 253 22.73 28.07 10.72
CA ARG A 253 22.95 26.63 10.44
C ARG A 253 22.18 25.74 11.42
N GLY A 254 20.98 26.16 11.83
CA GLY A 254 20.19 25.47 12.86
C GLY A 254 18.70 25.46 12.62
N LYS A 255 17.97 24.93 13.58
CA LYS A 255 16.51 24.81 13.57
C LYS A 255 15.92 25.39 14.85
N ALA A 256 14.70 25.90 14.75
CA ALA A 256 13.88 26.27 15.90
C ALA A 256 12.41 25.93 15.63
N THR A 257 11.68 25.57 16.68
CA THR A 257 10.24 25.31 16.60
C THR A 257 9.49 26.50 17.16
N LEU A 258 8.66 27.13 16.35
CA LEU A 258 7.74 28.19 16.73
C LEU A 258 6.41 27.55 17.14
N LEU A 259 5.77 28.08 18.17
CA LEU A 259 4.51 27.58 18.70
C LEU A 259 3.44 28.68 18.57
N CYS A 260 2.29 28.31 18.00
CA CYS A 260 1.10 29.17 18.02
C CYS A 260 -0.15 28.34 18.27
N GLU A 261 -1.27 29.00 18.49
CA GLU A 261 -2.56 28.34 18.71
C GLU A 261 -3.65 29.12 17.98
N ALA A 262 -4.51 28.38 17.30
CA ALA A 262 -5.75 28.87 16.72
C ALA A 262 -6.97 28.36 17.50
N GLN A 263 -8.12 29.00 17.30
CA GLN A 263 -9.40 28.50 17.81
C GLN A 263 -10.38 28.38 16.65
N VAL A 264 -11.07 27.24 16.59
CA VAL A 264 -12.09 26.96 15.57
C VAL A 264 -13.41 26.61 16.27
N ARG A 265 -14.50 27.22 15.80
CA ARG A 265 -15.85 26.92 16.32
C ARG A 265 -16.59 26.01 15.36
N ALA A 266 -17.22 24.96 15.93
CA ALA A 266 -18.08 24.01 15.21
C ALA A 266 -17.47 23.49 13.89
N PRO A 267 -16.21 22.97 13.88
CA PRO A 267 -15.62 22.44 12.66
C PRO A 267 -16.37 21.20 12.19
N ARG A 268 -16.35 20.95 10.89
CA ARG A 268 -16.79 19.66 10.33
C ARG A 268 -15.80 18.58 10.76
N LEU A 269 -16.30 17.53 11.41
CA LEU A 269 -15.43 16.50 11.97
C LEU A 269 -15.05 15.48 10.90
N TRP A 270 -13.82 14.99 10.96
CA TRP A 270 -13.40 13.82 10.24
C TRP A 270 -14.02 12.57 10.89
N ASP A 271 -14.68 11.74 10.10
CA ASP A 271 -15.32 10.48 10.51
C ASP A 271 -15.14 9.44 9.40
N VAL A 272 -15.31 8.15 9.71
CA VAL A 272 -15.22 7.06 8.71
C VAL A 272 -16.28 7.15 7.62
N ASP A 273 -17.42 7.77 7.88
CA ASP A 273 -18.51 7.95 6.91
C ASP A 273 -18.59 9.38 6.35
N ALA A 274 -17.86 10.34 6.95
CA ALA A 274 -17.78 11.74 6.54
C ALA A 274 -16.35 12.29 6.81
N PRO A 275 -15.37 11.95 5.96
CA PRO A 275 -13.95 12.23 6.20
C PRO A 275 -13.56 13.67 5.81
N HIS A 276 -14.05 14.67 6.57
CA HIS A 276 -13.75 16.09 6.33
C HIS A 276 -12.32 16.44 6.68
N LEU A 277 -11.60 17.03 5.73
CA LEU A 277 -10.21 17.42 5.85
C LEU A 277 -10.05 18.95 5.81
N TYR A 278 -9.05 19.45 6.52
CA TYR A 278 -8.61 20.83 6.53
C TYR A 278 -7.16 20.91 6.06
N ARG A 279 -6.73 22.10 5.65
CA ARG A 279 -5.33 22.41 5.34
C ARG A 279 -4.80 23.47 6.29
N ALA A 280 -3.59 23.29 6.79
CA ALA A 280 -2.80 24.33 7.44
C ALA A 280 -1.82 24.89 6.40
N ALA A 281 -2.08 26.10 5.93
CA ALA A 281 -1.22 26.84 5.02
C ALA A 281 -0.32 27.77 5.83
N VAL A 282 1.01 27.56 5.75
CA VAL A 282 2.02 28.28 6.50
C VAL A 282 2.82 29.17 5.56
N SER A 283 2.93 30.45 5.86
CA SER A 283 3.80 31.41 5.18
C SER A 283 4.88 31.90 6.14
N VAL A 284 6.15 31.81 5.72
CA VAL A 284 7.33 32.19 6.54
C VAL A 284 7.92 33.48 6.01
N TYR A 285 8.11 34.45 6.89
CA TYR A 285 8.68 35.77 6.59
C TYR A 285 9.98 35.99 7.38
N VAL A 286 10.95 36.69 6.75
CA VAL A 286 12.17 37.19 7.38
C VAL A 286 12.33 38.63 6.96
N ALA A 287 12.43 39.55 7.91
CA ALA A 287 12.49 41.00 7.68
C ALA A 287 11.35 41.52 6.77
N GLY A 288 10.14 40.93 6.90
CA GLY A 288 8.95 41.31 6.13
C GLY A 288 8.90 40.67 4.70
N GLU A 289 9.93 39.97 4.29
CA GLU A 289 9.95 39.29 2.99
C GLU A 289 9.51 37.84 3.10
N LEU A 290 8.62 37.39 2.21
CA LEU A 290 8.15 36.01 2.13
C LEU A 290 9.29 35.09 1.67
N ARG A 291 9.63 34.10 2.47
CA ARG A 291 10.71 33.12 2.23
C ARG A 291 10.21 31.76 1.81
N ASP A 292 9.15 31.26 2.47
CA ASP A 292 8.63 29.92 2.20
C ASP A 292 7.11 29.86 2.35
N GLN A 293 6.49 28.94 1.63
CA GLN A 293 5.10 28.53 1.79
C GLN A 293 5.05 27.01 1.87
N TYR A 294 4.30 26.51 2.87
CA TYR A 294 4.17 25.07 3.13
C TYR A 294 2.72 24.76 3.51
N GLU A 295 2.22 23.62 3.03
CA GLU A 295 0.89 23.15 3.37
C GLU A 295 0.94 21.72 3.91
N THR A 296 0.08 21.44 4.89
CA THR A 296 -0.20 20.08 5.37
C THR A 296 -1.70 19.91 5.61
N ARG A 297 -2.19 18.68 5.44
CA ARG A 297 -3.59 18.34 5.72
C ARG A 297 -3.73 17.83 7.15
N PHE A 298 -4.91 18.04 7.75
CA PHE A 298 -5.29 17.54 9.06
C PHE A 298 -6.82 17.41 9.14
N GLY A 299 -7.34 16.86 10.24
CA GLY A 299 -8.78 16.77 10.48
C GLY A 299 -9.12 16.94 11.95
N PHE A 300 -10.34 17.40 12.22
CA PHE A 300 -10.88 17.51 13.57
C PHE A 300 -11.58 16.22 13.95
N ARG A 301 -11.14 15.55 14.99
CA ARG A 301 -11.78 14.35 15.53
C ARG A 301 -11.47 14.18 17.02
N THR A 302 -12.35 13.45 17.70
CA THR A 302 -12.05 12.87 19.02
C THR A 302 -12.15 11.38 18.93
N PHE A 303 -11.28 10.64 19.61
CA PHE A 303 -11.43 9.20 19.77
C PHE A 303 -10.90 8.75 21.14
N TYR A 304 -11.42 7.64 21.58
CA TYR A 304 -10.89 6.92 22.73
C TYR A 304 -11.24 5.43 22.63
N ALA A 305 -10.41 4.59 23.20
CA ALA A 305 -10.63 3.17 23.31
C ALA A 305 -11.00 2.82 24.75
N ASP A 306 -12.20 2.28 24.96
CA ASP A 306 -12.68 1.82 26.26
C ASP A 306 -12.43 0.30 26.36
N PRO A 307 -11.71 -0.18 27.38
CA PRO A 307 -11.37 -1.58 27.50
C PRO A 307 -12.58 -2.53 27.67
N GLN A 308 -13.77 -2.00 28.02
CA GLN A 308 -14.99 -2.80 28.18
C GLN A 308 -16.03 -2.54 27.09
N LYS A 309 -15.98 -1.38 26.41
CA LYS A 309 -17.02 -0.95 25.48
C LYS A 309 -16.55 -0.83 24.04
N GLY A 310 -15.23 -0.89 23.79
CA GLY A 310 -14.65 -0.82 22.45
C GLY A 310 -14.25 0.60 22.03
N LEU A 311 -14.12 0.84 20.72
CA LEU A 311 -13.65 2.10 20.16
C LEU A 311 -14.79 3.11 19.98
N PHE A 312 -14.51 4.37 20.32
CA PHE A 312 -15.40 5.50 20.09
C PHE A 312 -14.70 6.55 19.22
N LEU A 313 -15.36 7.02 18.17
CA LEU A 313 -14.95 8.10 17.30
C LEU A 313 -16.05 9.19 17.33
N ASN A 314 -15.67 10.41 17.64
CA ASN A 314 -16.63 11.55 17.79
C ASN A 314 -17.82 11.23 18.71
N GLY A 315 -17.58 10.46 19.77
CA GLY A 315 -18.59 10.05 20.73
C GLY A 315 -19.49 8.88 20.25
N LYS A 316 -19.33 8.41 18.99
CA LYS A 316 -20.06 7.27 18.46
C LYS A 316 -19.20 6.02 18.56
N ARG A 317 -19.83 4.91 18.95
CA ARG A 317 -19.15 3.60 18.98
C ARG A 317 -18.90 3.10 17.56
N VAL A 318 -17.66 2.75 17.25
CA VAL A 318 -17.23 2.22 15.97
C VAL A 318 -16.57 0.86 16.19
N LYS A 319 -16.86 -0.12 15.31
CA LYS A 319 -16.15 -1.40 15.25
C LYS A 319 -15.24 -1.39 14.02
N ILE A 320 -13.95 -1.66 14.24
CA ILE A 320 -12.99 -1.74 13.13
C ILE A 320 -13.31 -2.98 12.30
N LYS A 321 -13.65 -2.74 11.04
CA LYS A 321 -13.81 -3.72 9.96
C LYS A 321 -12.60 -3.55 9.06
N GLY A 322 -11.46 -4.04 9.53
CA GLY A 322 -10.16 -3.73 8.96
C GLY A 322 -9.60 -4.81 8.06
N VAL A 323 -8.63 -4.40 7.27
CA VAL A 323 -7.78 -5.28 6.47
C VAL A 323 -6.32 -4.88 6.62
N CYS A 324 -5.44 -5.88 6.58
CA CYS A 324 -4.02 -5.71 6.33
C CYS A 324 -3.78 -5.59 4.83
N ALA A 325 -2.70 -4.94 4.40
CA ALA A 325 -2.31 -4.92 3.01
C ALA A 325 -0.79 -4.73 2.83
N HIS A 326 -0.19 -5.49 1.93
CA HIS A 326 1.14 -5.20 1.42
C HIS A 326 1.08 -4.13 0.32
N ALA A 327 2.19 -3.41 0.13
CA ALA A 327 2.28 -2.28 -0.80
C ALA A 327 2.44 -2.71 -2.27
N ASP A 328 2.72 -3.99 -2.56
CA ASP A 328 2.89 -4.49 -3.91
C ASP A 328 1.58 -4.50 -4.71
N PHE A 329 1.72 -4.56 -6.02
CA PHE A 329 0.63 -4.72 -6.96
C PHE A 329 0.92 -5.91 -7.88
N GLY A 330 -0.01 -6.82 -7.99
CA GLY A 330 0.18 -8.06 -8.72
C GLY A 330 0.63 -7.92 -10.18
N LEU A 331 0.34 -6.79 -10.81
CA LEU A 331 0.67 -6.50 -12.21
C LEU A 331 1.86 -5.53 -12.40
N SER A 332 2.53 -5.09 -11.33
CA SER A 332 3.73 -4.24 -11.45
C SER A 332 4.76 -4.42 -10.33
N GLY A 333 4.61 -5.42 -9.47
CA GLY A 333 5.52 -5.61 -8.33
C GLY A 333 5.42 -4.48 -7.30
N LYS A 334 6.55 -3.97 -6.83
CA LYS A 334 6.63 -2.81 -5.91
C LYS A 334 6.52 -1.47 -6.63
N ALA A 335 6.76 -1.41 -7.94
CA ALA A 335 6.65 -0.18 -8.74
C ALA A 335 5.18 0.20 -8.98
N VAL A 336 4.52 0.74 -7.96
CA VAL A 336 3.08 1.04 -7.98
C VAL A 336 2.85 2.55 -8.05
N PRO A 337 2.28 3.08 -9.14
CA PRO A 337 1.98 4.50 -9.26
C PRO A 337 0.79 4.91 -8.39
N ASP A 338 0.69 6.21 -8.10
CA ASP A 338 -0.29 6.79 -7.17
C ASP A 338 -1.74 6.47 -7.54
N ASN A 339 -2.08 6.45 -8.84
CA ASN A 339 -3.44 6.13 -9.29
C ASN A 339 -3.85 4.69 -8.91
N ILE A 340 -2.93 3.73 -8.97
CA ILE A 340 -3.18 2.34 -8.57
C ILE A 340 -3.27 2.22 -7.04
N LEU A 341 -2.41 2.92 -6.29
CA LEU A 341 -2.50 2.95 -4.83
C LEU A 341 -3.88 3.44 -4.37
N ARG A 342 -4.37 4.54 -4.96
CA ARG A 342 -5.71 5.08 -4.70
C ARG A 342 -6.83 4.13 -5.15
N TRP A 343 -6.67 3.46 -6.28
CA TRP A 343 -7.62 2.46 -6.76
C TRP A 343 -7.74 1.27 -5.80
N LYS A 344 -6.62 0.76 -5.28
CA LYS A 344 -6.61 -0.30 -4.26
C LYS A 344 -7.45 0.09 -3.04
N ILE A 345 -7.34 1.32 -2.54
CA ILE A 345 -8.13 1.78 -1.39
C ILE A 345 -9.63 1.88 -1.72
N ARG A 346 -10.00 2.36 -2.93
CA ARG A 346 -11.41 2.32 -3.37
C ARG A 346 -11.96 0.88 -3.36
N ARG A 347 -11.21 -0.10 -3.88
CA ARG A 347 -11.64 -1.51 -3.89
C ARG A 347 -11.87 -2.07 -2.49
N ILE A 348 -11.06 -1.69 -1.52
CA ILE A 348 -11.25 -2.07 -0.12
C ILE A 348 -12.50 -1.39 0.47
N ARG A 349 -12.75 -0.14 0.13
CA ARG A 349 -13.95 0.58 0.58
C ARG A 349 -15.23 -0.04 0.00
N GLU A 350 -15.24 -0.45 -1.27
CA GLU A 350 -16.32 -1.19 -1.92
C GLU A 350 -16.64 -2.50 -1.21
N MET A 351 -15.65 -3.17 -0.66
CA MET A 351 -15.81 -4.37 0.16
C MET A 351 -16.47 -4.09 1.52
N GLY A 352 -16.56 -2.81 1.94
CA GLY A 352 -17.17 -2.36 3.17
C GLY A 352 -16.20 -2.18 4.35
N ALA A 353 -14.89 -2.21 4.11
CA ALA A 353 -13.90 -1.96 5.15
C ALA A 353 -13.89 -0.48 5.59
N ASN A 354 -13.59 -0.27 6.88
CA ASN A 354 -13.35 1.03 7.49
C ASN A 354 -12.03 1.09 8.27
N GLY A 355 -11.20 0.05 8.16
CA GLY A 355 -9.90 -0.04 8.82
C GLY A 355 -8.81 -0.53 7.88
N TYR A 356 -7.59 -0.03 8.06
CA TYR A 356 -6.42 -0.40 7.27
C TYR A 356 -5.18 -0.52 8.15
N ARG A 357 -4.43 -1.60 8.03
CA ARG A 357 -3.14 -1.77 8.67
C ARG A 357 -2.04 -1.75 7.62
N THR A 358 -1.05 -0.89 7.81
CA THR A 358 0.11 -0.77 6.92
C THR A 358 1.10 -1.92 7.18
N SER A 359 0.75 -3.13 6.76
CA SER A 359 1.54 -4.34 7.02
C SER A 359 2.77 -4.40 6.12
N HIS A 360 3.98 -4.54 6.66
CA HIS A 360 4.42 -4.35 8.05
C HIS A 360 5.46 -3.25 8.06
N TYR A 361 5.12 -2.08 7.49
CA TYR A 361 6.03 -0.97 7.20
C TYR A 361 5.28 0.29 6.75
N PRO A 362 5.93 1.46 6.77
CA PRO A 362 5.30 2.71 6.29
C PRO A 362 4.89 2.62 4.81
N HIS A 363 3.62 2.87 4.53
CA HIS A 363 3.10 2.91 3.15
C HIS A 363 3.35 4.26 2.47
N ALA A 364 3.18 4.30 1.13
CA ALA A 364 3.37 5.52 0.33
C ALA A 364 2.40 6.63 0.72
N GLU A 365 2.81 7.89 0.56
CA GLU A 365 1.97 9.06 0.87
C GLU A 365 0.62 9.02 0.17
N ALA A 366 0.57 8.62 -1.12
CA ALA A 366 -0.67 8.49 -1.88
C ALA A 366 -1.67 7.47 -1.30
N THR A 367 -1.16 6.38 -0.69
CA THR A 367 -2.01 5.42 0.05
C THR A 367 -2.60 6.08 1.30
N MET A 368 -1.76 6.73 2.10
CA MET A 368 -2.17 7.39 3.33
C MET A 368 -3.14 8.54 3.05
N ASP A 369 -2.93 9.29 1.97
CA ASP A 369 -3.85 10.33 1.49
C ASP A 369 -5.22 9.76 1.15
N ALA A 370 -5.25 8.63 0.44
CA ALA A 370 -6.50 7.96 0.09
C ALA A 370 -7.25 7.43 1.33
N LEU A 371 -6.53 6.97 2.35
CA LEU A 371 -7.11 6.51 3.62
C LEU A 371 -7.72 7.67 4.42
N ASP A 372 -7.06 8.85 4.45
CA ASP A 372 -7.63 10.06 5.05
C ASP A 372 -8.90 10.51 4.31
N GLU A 373 -8.87 10.54 2.98
CA GLU A 373 -9.96 11.01 2.11
C GLU A 373 -11.18 10.07 2.08
N MET A 374 -10.98 8.78 2.32
CA MET A 374 -12.04 7.76 2.25
C MET A 374 -12.50 7.27 3.62
N GLY A 375 -11.97 7.82 4.72
CA GLY A 375 -12.43 7.52 6.07
C GLY A 375 -12.04 6.13 6.57
N PHE A 376 -10.75 5.88 6.71
CA PHE A 376 -10.24 4.62 7.29
C PHE A 376 -9.61 4.84 8.66
N ILE A 377 -9.78 3.89 9.56
CA ILE A 377 -9.05 3.80 10.84
C ILE A 377 -7.75 3.07 10.58
N VAL A 378 -6.62 3.79 10.72
CA VAL A 378 -5.31 3.26 10.36
C VAL A 378 -4.53 2.85 11.60
N MET A 379 -3.96 1.64 11.52
CA MET A 379 -2.84 1.19 12.32
C MET A 379 -1.58 1.34 11.47
N ASP A 380 -0.78 2.36 11.76
CA ASP A 380 0.43 2.68 11.01
C ASP A 380 1.65 2.07 11.68
N GLU A 381 2.39 1.25 10.93
CA GLU A 381 3.39 0.33 11.47
C GLU A 381 4.80 0.69 11.01
N THR A 382 5.76 0.75 11.95
CA THR A 382 7.17 0.84 11.61
C THR A 382 7.71 -0.53 11.18
N ARG A 383 8.79 -0.54 10.36
CA ARG A 383 9.35 -1.82 9.92
C ARG A 383 10.16 -2.52 11.02
N TRP A 384 11.02 -1.80 11.71
CA TRP A 384 12.00 -2.39 12.61
C TRP A 384 11.62 -2.26 14.08
N PHE A 385 11.67 -3.39 14.80
CA PHE A 385 11.49 -3.43 16.26
C PHE A 385 12.85 -3.34 16.94
N GLU A 386 13.40 -2.13 17.00
CA GLU A 386 14.72 -1.90 17.58
C GLU A 386 14.86 -0.51 18.20
N SER A 387 15.84 -0.37 19.10
CA SER A 387 16.14 0.89 19.79
C SER A 387 17.53 1.46 19.44
N SER A 388 18.12 1.01 18.32
CA SER A 388 19.29 1.65 17.71
C SER A 388 18.95 3.05 17.22
N GLU A 389 19.95 3.93 17.06
CA GLU A 389 19.70 5.28 16.56
C GLU A 389 19.10 5.24 15.13
N ASP A 390 19.55 4.32 14.29
CA ASP A 390 19.01 4.14 12.94
C ASP A 390 17.54 3.70 12.96
N GLY A 391 17.18 2.72 13.80
CA GLY A 391 15.78 2.28 13.97
C GLY A 391 14.89 3.35 14.56
N LEU A 392 15.37 4.09 15.56
CA LEU A 392 14.63 5.21 16.16
C LEU A 392 14.45 6.37 15.17
N GLU A 393 15.42 6.64 14.28
CA GLU A 393 15.26 7.65 13.23
C GLU A 393 14.22 7.25 12.19
N GLN A 394 14.15 5.95 11.83
CA GLN A 394 13.07 5.42 10.98
C GLN A 394 11.69 5.66 11.63
N LEU A 395 11.57 5.35 12.92
CA LEU A 395 10.33 5.55 13.69
C LEU A 395 9.96 7.05 13.79
N ARG A 396 10.92 7.93 14.08
CA ARG A 396 10.71 9.39 14.13
C ARG A 396 10.22 9.91 12.77
N THR A 397 10.79 9.40 11.69
CA THR A 397 10.40 9.79 10.32
C THR A 397 8.95 9.39 10.03
N LEU A 398 8.55 8.16 10.36
CA LEU A 398 7.17 7.70 10.24
C LEU A 398 6.21 8.63 11.00
N VAL A 399 6.47 8.84 12.30
CA VAL A 399 5.57 9.64 13.16
C VAL A 399 5.49 11.09 12.68
N ARG A 400 6.60 11.74 12.36
CA ARG A 400 6.61 13.13 11.85
C ARG A 400 5.84 13.25 10.53
N ARG A 401 5.99 12.28 9.63
CA ARG A 401 5.28 12.26 8.34
C ARG A 401 3.77 12.19 8.53
N ASP A 402 3.31 11.31 9.44
CA ASP A 402 1.90 10.92 9.48
C ASP A 402 1.12 11.45 10.71
N ARG A 403 1.77 12.18 11.64
CA ARG A 403 1.11 12.71 12.86
C ARG A 403 -0.01 13.73 12.61
N ASN A 404 -0.10 14.31 11.41
CA ASN A 404 -1.22 15.19 11.03
C ASN A 404 -2.42 14.42 10.45
N ARG A 405 -2.27 13.14 10.12
CA ARG A 405 -3.30 12.32 9.45
C ARG A 405 -4.43 11.97 10.43
N PRO A 406 -5.68 12.38 10.18
CA PRO A 406 -6.78 12.04 11.06
C PRO A 406 -7.15 10.56 11.05
N SER A 407 -6.83 9.83 9.97
CA SER A 407 -7.05 8.39 9.84
C SER A 407 -6.20 7.56 10.81
N VAL A 408 -4.97 7.98 11.13
CA VAL A 408 -4.07 7.25 12.02
C VAL A 408 -4.56 7.35 13.47
N LEU A 409 -4.94 6.21 14.06
CA LEU A 409 -5.34 6.10 15.47
C LEU A 409 -4.33 5.30 16.29
N PHE A 410 -3.54 4.46 15.63
CA PHE A 410 -2.57 3.59 16.29
C PHE A 410 -1.19 3.72 15.66
N TRP A 411 -0.17 3.89 16.50
CA TRP A 411 1.24 3.70 16.15
C TRP A 411 1.65 2.28 16.54
N SER A 412 2.00 1.46 15.57
CA SER A 412 2.45 0.09 15.81
C SER A 412 3.97 0.02 15.82
N THR A 413 4.52 -0.51 16.91
CA THR A 413 5.97 -0.61 17.10
C THR A 413 6.56 -1.88 16.49
N SER A 414 5.74 -2.91 16.19
CA SER A 414 6.25 -4.19 15.70
C SER A 414 5.18 -5.16 15.23
N ASN A 415 5.61 -6.17 14.46
CA ASN A 415 4.81 -7.33 14.07
C ASN A 415 5.53 -8.64 14.38
N GLU A 416 4.89 -9.53 15.19
CA GLU A 416 5.24 -10.94 15.40
C GLU A 416 6.68 -11.21 15.88
N GLU A 417 7.23 -10.30 16.68
CA GLU A 417 8.59 -10.44 17.17
C GLU A 417 8.69 -11.48 18.30
N ASP A 418 9.65 -12.38 18.21
CA ASP A 418 9.96 -13.36 19.27
C ASP A 418 10.31 -12.67 20.60
N LEU A 419 10.87 -11.47 20.53
CA LEU A 419 11.23 -10.68 21.68
C LEU A 419 10.04 -10.16 22.48
N HIS A 420 8.79 -10.21 21.98
CA HIS A 420 7.61 -9.76 22.69
C HIS A 420 7.40 -10.46 24.05
N VAL A 421 7.92 -11.67 24.21
CA VAL A 421 7.84 -12.45 25.46
C VAL A 421 9.09 -12.31 26.34
N SER A 422 9.99 -11.39 26.02
CA SER A 422 11.26 -11.19 26.72
C SER A 422 11.37 -9.81 27.39
N PRO A 423 12.18 -9.68 28.47
CA PRO A 423 12.48 -8.37 29.04
C PRO A 423 13.20 -7.42 28.07
N ILE A 424 13.99 -7.97 27.13
CA ILE A 424 14.68 -7.18 26.09
C ILE A 424 13.64 -6.50 25.18
N GLY A 425 12.67 -7.25 24.67
CA GLY A 425 11.62 -6.68 23.83
C GLY A 425 10.78 -5.62 24.56
N ARG A 426 10.52 -5.81 25.85
CA ARG A 426 9.88 -4.78 26.67
C ARG A 426 10.70 -3.49 26.75
N ASN A 427 12.01 -3.59 26.88
CA ASN A 427 12.90 -2.42 26.92
C ASN A 427 12.95 -1.71 25.58
N ILE A 428 13.02 -2.46 24.46
CA ILE A 428 12.97 -1.91 23.10
C ILE A 428 11.65 -1.16 22.90
N HIS A 429 10.51 -1.80 23.21
CA HIS A 429 9.20 -1.17 23.09
C HIS A 429 9.12 0.15 23.86
N ARG A 430 9.59 0.16 25.11
CA ARG A 430 9.60 1.37 25.95
C ARG A 430 10.44 2.50 25.35
N ALA A 431 11.60 2.19 24.78
CA ALA A 431 12.43 3.16 24.09
C ALA A 431 11.71 3.74 22.87
N MET A 432 11.11 2.88 22.04
CA MET A 432 10.32 3.29 20.86
C MET A 432 9.10 4.12 21.29
N ALA A 433 8.33 3.69 22.29
CA ALA A 433 7.18 4.41 22.80
C ALA A 433 7.55 5.81 23.34
N ALA A 434 8.68 5.91 24.02
CA ALA A 434 9.19 7.20 24.50
C ALA A 434 9.52 8.17 23.35
N GLU A 435 10.07 7.68 22.24
CA GLU A 435 10.32 8.49 21.04
C GLU A 435 9.00 8.94 20.37
N ILE A 436 8.02 8.03 20.26
CA ILE A 436 6.69 8.38 19.72
C ILE A 436 6.07 9.51 20.58
N ARG A 437 6.05 9.35 21.91
CA ARG A 437 5.43 10.32 22.82
C ARG A 437 6.06 11.72 22.79
N LYS A 438 7.34 11.83 22.43
CA LYS A 438 7.99 13.15 22.20
C LYS A 438 7.44 13.87 20.96
N LEU A 439 6.90 13.12 19.99
CA LEU A 439 6.48 13.65 18.69
C LEU A 439 4.96 13.74 18.56
N ASP A 440 4.25 12.83 19.23
CA ASP A 440 2.79 12.72 19.23
C ASP A 440 2.30 11.95 20.46
N ASP A 441 1.55 12.60 21.30
CA ASP A 441 0.92 12.04 22.51
C ASP A 441 -0.59 11.80 22.36
N THR A 442 -1.13 11.98 21.14
CA THR A 442 -2.57 11.94 20.88
C THR A 442 -3.09 10.59 20.42
N ARG A 443 -2.22 9.70 19.97
CA ARG A 443 -2.57 8.38 19.42
C ARG A 443 -2.15 7.24 20.33
N LEU A 444 -2.80 6.08 20.17
CA LEU A 444 -2.52 4.88 20.93
C LEU A 444 -1.29 4.17 20.38
N ILE A 445 -0.40 3.73 21.27
CA ILE A 445 0.76 2.92 20.91
C ILE A 445 0.42 1.45 21.09
N THR A 446 0.71 0.63 20.08
CA THR A 446 0.39 -0.79 20.02
C THR A 446 1.55 -1.62 19.46
N ALA A 447 1.38 -2.93 19.48
CA ALA A 447 2.19 -3.93 18.80
C ALA A 447 1.29 -5.08 18.35
N ALA A 448 1.62 -5.74 17.24
CA ALA A 448 0.92 -6.92 16.73
C ALA A 448 1.60 -8.19 17.24
N ILE A 449 0.97 -8.88 18.19
CA ILE A 449 1.58 -9.97 18.95
C ILE A 449 1.01 -11.31 18.51
N SER A 450 1.86 -12.22 18.01
CA SER A 450 1.49 -13.60 17.64
C SER A 450 2.05 -14.63 18.61
N VAL A 451 3.33 -14.50 18.97
CA VAL A 451 4.04 -15.48 19.81
C VAL A 451 3.58 -15.36 21.25
N ARG A 452 2.83 -16.38 21.73
CA ARG A 452 2.35 -16.44 23.12
C ARG A 452 1.84 -15.10 23.64
N PRO A 453 0.81 -14.50 22.99
CA PRO A 453 0.32 -13.17 23.36
C PRO A 453 -0.16 -13.11 24.83
N ASP A 454 -0.58 -14.24 25.40
CA ASP A 454 -0.90 -14.40 26.82
C ASP A 454 0.33 -14.20 27.75
N ARG A 455 1.53 -14.28 27.24
CA ARG A 455 2.79 -14.13 27.97
C ARG A 455 3.60 -12.88 27.58
N ALA A 456 3.08 -12.04 26.70
CA ALA A 456 3.78 -10.85 26.27
C ALA A 456 4.22 -9.98 27.45
N THR A 457 5.52 -9.66 27.51
CA THR A 457 6.09 -8.87 28.63
C THR A 457 5.76 -7.39 28.50
N LEU A 458 5.45 -6.93 27.27
CA LEU A 458 5.13 -5.53 26.96
C LEU A 458 3.61 -5.23 27.05
N GLY A 459 2.75 -6.24 27.28
CA GLY A 459 1.30 -6.04 27.28
C GLY A 459 0.77 -4.99 28.26
N GLY A 460 1.44 -4.79 29.40
CA GLY A 460 1.09 -3.74 30.37
C GLY A 460 1.67 -2.35 30.06
N ASP A 461 2.52 -2.22 29.03
CA ASP A 461 3.12 -0.96 28.58
C ASP A 461 2.44 -0.43 27.30
N LEU A 462 1.54 -1.22 26.68
CA LEU A 462 0.78 -0.84 25.48
C LEU A 462 -0.47 -0.02 25.87
N ASP A 463 -0.82 0.96 25.04
CA ASP A 463 -2.12 1.67 25.15
C ASP A 463 -3.28 0.83 24.60
N ALA A 464 -3.00 -0.07 23.67
CA ALA A 464 -3.93 -1.07 23.14
C ALA A 464 -3.15 -2.32 22.71
N ILE A 465 -3.67 -3.52 23.02
CA ILE A 465 -3.03 -4.78 22.65
C ILE A 465 -3.55 -5.25 21.30
N GLY A 466 -2.67 -5.36 20.30
CA GLY A 466 -2.94 -6.04 19.04
C GLY A 466 -2.62 -7.53 19.14
N VAL A 467 -3.56 -8.38 18.77
CA VAL A 467 -3.40 -9.85 18.79
C VAL A 467 -3.50 -10.37 17.37
N ASN A 468 -2.45 -11.06 16.90
CA ASN A 468 -2.50 -11.78 15.64
C ASN A 468 -3.07 -13.19 15.90
N TYR A 469 -4.14 -13.56 15.19
CA TYR A 469 -4.78 -14.89 15.28
C TYR A 469 -5.11 -15.33 16.70
N ASN A 470 -4.65 -16.50 17.14
CA ASN A 470 -4.71 -17.01 18.52
C ASN A 470 -6.11 -16.89 19.17
N PHE A 471 -7.16 -17.24 18.43
CA PHE A 471 -8.56 -17.11 18.89
C PHE A 471 -8.81 -17.63 20.32
N PRO A 472 -8.28 -18.81 20.75
CA PRO A 472 -8.50 -19.31 22.11
C PRO A 472 -7.94 -18.40 23.21
N LEU A 473 -7.06 -17.47 22.89
CA LEU A 473 -6.41 -16.58 23.84
C LEU A 473 -7.06 -15.19 23.95
N TRP A 474 -8.08 -14.87 23.13
CA TRP A 474 -8.69 -13.53 23.12
C TRP A 474 -9.29 -13.15 24.48
N ASP A 475 -10.15 -14.00 25.06
CA ASP A 475 -10.75 -13.76 26.37
C ASP A 475 -9.70 -13.82 27.51
N PRO A 476 -8.78 -14.80 27.60
CA PRO A 476 -7.69 -14.80 28.56
C PRO A 476 -6.80 -13.56 28.55
N ILE A 477 -6.53 -12.96 27.36
CA ILE A 477 -5.77 -11.73 27.24
C ILE A 477 -6.53 -10.56 27.84
N HIS A 478 -7.81 -10.43 27.52
CA HIS A 478 -8.67 -9.39 28.09
C HIS A 478 -8.80 -9.50 29.62
N GLU A 479 -8.96 -10.73 30.14
CA GLU A 479 -8.97 -10.99 31.56
C GLU A 479 -7.66 -10.64 32.27
N LYS A 480 -6.54 -10.89 31.62
CA LYS A 480 -5.21 -10.59 32.18
C LYS A 480 -4.90 -9.09 32.22
N TRP A 481 -5.34 -8.33 31.22
CA TRP A 481 -5.14 -6.89 31.12
C TRP A 481 -6.48 -6.14 31.01
N PRO A 482 -7.32 -6.17 32.08
CA PRO A 482 -8.71 -5.68 31.99
C PRO A 482 -8.86 -4.19 31.82
N GLN A 483 -7.76 -3.42 31.96
CA GLN A 483 -7.73 -1.97 31.77
C GLN A 483 -7.11 -1.58 30.42
N THR A 484 -6.61 -2.53 29.63
CA THR A 484 -6.00 -2.26 28.33
C THR A 484 -6.96 -2.69 27.21
N PRO A 485 -7.36 -1.79 26.31
CA PRO A 485 -8.16 -2.13 25.13
C PRO A 485 -7.47 -3.20 24.27
N VAL A 486 -8.28 -4.08 23.67
CA VAL A 486 -7.77 -5.18 22.82
C VAL A 486 -8.42 -5.12 21.45
N PHE A 487 -7.66 -5.40 20.41
CA PHE A 487 -8.16 -5.63 19.06
C PHE A 487 -7.38 -6.76 18.39
N ILE A 488 -7.94 -7.28 17.30
CA ILE A 488 -7.28 -8.33 16.54
C ILE A 488 -6.54 -7.69 15.38
N SER A 489 -5.21 -7.69 15.47
CA SER A 489 -4.33 -7.06 14.48
C SER A 489 -4.14 -7.92 13.23
N GLU A 490 -4.36 -9.24 13.33
CA GLU A 490 -4.50 -10.15 12.19
C GLU A 490 -5.49 -11.28 12.49
N CYS A 491 -6.31 -11.60 11.49
CA CYS A 491 -7.23 -12.75 11.51
C CYS A 491 -7.54 -13.24 10.09
N CYS A 492 -8.27 -14.34 9.97
CA CYS A 492 -8.80 -14.84 8.70
C CYS A 492 -7.74 -15.18 7.64
N ALA A 493 -6.53 -15.60 8.05
CA ALA A 493 -5.50 -16.07 7.12
C ALA A 493 -5.84 -17.43 6.50
N THR A 494 -7.07 -17.56 6.00
CA THR A 494 -7.55 -18.76 5.32
C THR A 494 -7.39 -18.59 3.82
N GLY A 495 -6.54 -19.43 3.23
CA GLY A 495 -6.26 -19.37 1.80
C GLY A 495 -7.44 -19.87 0.96
N THR A 496 -7.74 -19.16 -0.12
CA THR A 496 -8.72 -19.56 -1.13
C THR A 496 -8.20 -19.22 -2.52
N THR A 497 -8.64 -19.95 -3.55
CA THR A 497 -8.29 -19.66 -4.95
C THR A 497 -9.53 -19.28 -5.72
N ARG A 498 -9.50 -18.16 -6.45
CA ARG A 498 -10.62 -17.69 -7.27
C ARG A 498 -11.11 -18.77 -8.24
N GLY A 499 -12.42 -19.05 -8.22
CA GLY A 499 -13.07 -20.01 -9.14
C GLY A 499 -12.64 -21.47 -8.95
N TRP A 500 -12.08 -21.84 -7.79
CA TRP A 500 -11.71 -23.20 -7.46
C TRP A 500 -12.50 -23.72 -6.26
N TYR A 501 -13.31 -24.75 -6.46
CA TYR A 501 -14.26 -25.23 -5.43
C TYR A 501 -14.03 -26.67 -5.01
N TRP A 502 -13.04 -27.33 -5.60
CA TRP A 502 -12.73 -28.75 -5.40
C TRP A 502 -11.61 -28.94 -4.36
N PRO A 503 -11.28 -30.20 -4.01
CA PRO A 503 -10.05 -30.47 -3.26
C PRO A 503 -8.83 -29.88 -3.97
N ASP A 504 -7.78 -29.58 -3.19
CA ASP A 504 -6.54 -29.00 -3.71
C ASP A 504 -5.99 -29.76 -4.92
N SER A 505 -5.43 -29.03 -5.84
CA SER A 505 -4.64 -29.56 -6.95
C SER A 505 -3.17 -29.51 -6.59
N ALA A 506 -2.54 -30.66 -6.36
CA ALA A 506 -1.10 -30.74 -6.11
C ALA A 506 -0.27 -30.17 -7.27
N GLU A 507 -0.80 -30.17 -8.50
CA GLU A 507 -0.14 -29.60 -9.67
C GLU A 507 -0.01 -28.07 -9.59
N HIS A 508 -1.00 -27.39 -9.00
CA HIS A 508 -1.09 -25.93 -8.99
C HIS A 508 -1.12 -25.33 -7.57
N ALA A 509 -1.19 -26.15 -6.54
CA ALA A 509 -1.35 -25.74 -5.14
C ALA A 509 -2.58 -24.82 -4.92
N TYR A 510 -3.71 -25.09 -5.61
CA TYR A 510 -4.95 -24.35 -5.47
C TYR A 510 -5.72 -24.79 -4.24
N LEU A 511 -6.38 -23.83 -3.59
CA LEU A 511 -7.19 -24.04 -2.38
C LEU A 511 -8.67 -23.78 -2.67
N SER A 512 -9.55 -24.57 -2.07
CA SER A 512 -10.99 -24.39 -2.22
C SER A 512 -11.46 -22.97 -1.84
N ALA A 513 -12.38 -22.41 -2.62
CA ALA A 513 -12.91 -21.06 -2.41
C ALA A 513 -13.91 -20.96 -1.26
N TYR A 514 -14.40 -22.08 -0.72
CA TYR A 514 -15.28 -22.09 0.47
C TYR A 514 -14.51 -21.65 1.72
N ASP A 515 -15.12 -20.75 2.50
CA ASP A 515 -14.54 -20.26 3.75
C ASP A 515 -14.57 -21.35 4.84
N ARG A 516 -13.40 -21.85 5.23
CA ARG A 516 -13.26 -22.90 6.22
C ARG A 516 -12.12 -22.56 7.19
N ASP A 517 -12.30 -22.97 8.46
CA ASP A 517 -11.23 -22.87 9.45
C ASP A 517 -10.03 -23.73 9.01
N THR A 518 -8.83 -23.20 9.17
CA THR A 518 -7.59 -23.98 9.00
C THR A 518 -7.32 -24.81 10.27
N ASN A 519 -7.49 -24.19 11.44
CA ASN A 519 -7.38 -24.82 12.75
C ASN A 519 -8.03 -23.91 13.80
N GLU A 520 -7.91 -24.24 15.09
CA GLU A 520 -8.51 -23.48 16.20
C GLU A 520 -7.98 -22.04 16.36
N SER A 521 -6.78 -21.74 15.87
CA SER A 521 -6.17 -20.39 15.91
C SER A 521 -6.46 -19.58 14.65
N PHE A 522 -6.59 -20.23 13.48
CA PHE A 522 -6.81 -19.64 12.17
C PHE A 522 -8.24 -19.93 11.67
N LEU A 523 -9.16 -19.11 12.13
CA LEU A 523 -10.58 -19.22 11.80
C LEU A 523 -10.93 -18.64 10.46
N GLY A 524 -11.98 -19.17 9.82
CA GLY A 524 -12.64 -18.55 8.66
C GLY A 524 -13.26 -17.20 9.00
N ARG A 525 -13.63 -16.45 7.96
CA ARG A 525 -14.21 -15.10 8.10
C ARG A 525 -15.52 -15.11 8.88
N GLU A 526 -16.41 -16.05 8.60
CA GLU A 526 -17.69 -16.16 9.28
C GLU A 526 -17.51 -16.31 10.79
N LYS A 527 -16.75 -17.31 11.22
CA LYS A 527 -16.54 -17.60 12.63
C LYS A 527 -15.81 -16.48 13.35
N THR A 528 -14.82 -15.90 12.70
CA THR A 528 -14.09 -14.73 13.21
C THR A 528 -15.04 -13.55 13.46
N TRP A 529 -15.88 -13.19 12.49
CA TRP A 529 -16.75 -12.02 12.63
C TRP A 529 -17.88 -12.25 13.63
N LYS A 530 -18.44 -13.44 13.72
CA LYS A 530 -19.35 -13.81 14.81
C LYS A 530 -18.68 -13.61 16.17
N ALA A 531 -17.44 -14.07 16.33
CA ALA A 531 -16.66 -13.94 17.56
C ALA A 531 -16.33 -12.48 17.92
N VAL A 532 -15.90 -11.67 16.93
CA VAL A 532 -15.58 -10.23 17.11
C VAL A 532 -16.82 -9.45 17.54
N MET A 533 -17.96 -9.73 16.92
CA MET A 533 -19.21 -9.01 17.21
C MET A 533 -19.85 -9.45 18.54
N ALA A 534 -19.63 -10.69 18.97
CA ALA A 534 -20.06 -11.18 20.26
C ALA A 534 -19.29 -10.55 21.44
N ARG A 535 -18.14 -9.91 21.18
CA ARG A 535 -17.28 -9.28 22.18
C ARG A 535 -17.34 -7.76 22.11
N PRO A 536 -18.20 -7.10 22.91
CA PRO A 536 -18.31 -5.63 22.93
C PRO A 536 -16.98 -4.91 23.18
N TRP A 537 -16.14 -5.48 24.02
CA TRP A 537 -14.86 -4.91 24.43
C TRP A 537 -13.79 -4.92 23.32
N LEU A 538 -13.84 -5.82 22.32
CA LEU A 538 -12.94 -5.75 21.18
C LEU A 538 -13.17 -4.47 20.38
N LEU A 539 -12.10 -3.75 20.05
CA LEU A 539 -12.17 -2.57 19.18
C LEU A 539 -12.57 -2.95 17.74
N GLY A 540 -12.26 -4.16 17.33
CA GLY A 540 -12.52 -4.74 16.02
C GLY A 540 -11.40 -5.67 15.58
N ALA A 541 -11.26 -5.86 14.26
CA ALA A 541 -10.24 -6.75 13.69
C ALA A 541 -9.74 -6.25 12.34
N TYR A 542 -8.49 -6.61 12.02
CA TYR A 542 -7.89 -6.46 10.69
C TYR A 542 -7.69 -7.86 10.09
N GLN A 543 -8.25 -8.10 8.91
CA GLN A 543 -8.11 -9.39 8.22
C GLN A 543 -6.78 -9.49 7.48
N TRP A 544 -6.11 -10.61 7.57
CA TRP A 544 -5.04 -11.04 6.71
C TRP A 544 -5.63 -11.75 5.49
N ILE A 545 -5.77 -11.11 4.35
CA ILE A 545 -5.30 -9.83 3.89
C ILE A 545 -6.27 -9.30 2.81
N ALA A 546 -6.21 -8.00 2.45
CA ALA A 546 -7.10 -7.45 1.42
C ALA A 546 -6.82 -8.05 0.04
N PHE A 547 -5.55 -8.00 -0.36
CA PHE A 547 -5.07 -8.45 -1.67
C PHE A 547 -4.10 -9.62 -1.51
N GLU A 548 -4.15 -10.57 -2.40
CA GLU A 548 -3.04 -11.51 -2.54
C GLU A 548 -1.76 -10.74 -2.83
N HIS A 549 -0.66 -11.18 -2.26
CA HIS A 549 0.66 -10.58 -2.42
C HIS A 549 1.71 -11.65 -2.72
N ARG A 550 2.78 -11.26 -3.42
CA ARG A 550 3.90 -12.16 -3.68
C ARG A 550 4.67 -12.45 -2.39
N GLY A 551 5.25 -13.64 -2.34
CA GLY A 551 5.86 -14.18 -1.12
C GLY A 551 4.88 -14.97 -0.28
N GLU A 552 5.35 -15.51 0.86
CA GLU A 552 4.59 -16.44 1.71
C GLU A 552 3.94 -17.58 0.91
N ALA A 553 4.63 -18.08 -0.07
CA ALA A 553 4.08 -18.94 -1.08
C ALA A 553 4.59 -20.38 -0.97
N VAL A 554 3.90 -21.30 -1.64
CA VAL A 554 4.30 -22.70 -1.77
C VAL A 554 4.34 -23.01 -3.24
N TRP A 555 5.53 -23.35 -3.77
CA TRP A 555 5.69 -23.67 -5.18
C TRP A 555 4.71 -24.77 -5.64
N PRO A 556 4.07 -24.65 -6.80
CA PRO A 556 4.30 -23.70 -7.90
C PRO A 556 3.57 -22.35 -7.78
N ARG A 557 2.86 -22.09 -6.72
CA ARG A 557 2.15 -20.87 -6.46
C ARG A 557 3.11 -19.74 -6.05
N LEU A 558 2.94 -18.53 -6.61
CA LEU A 558 3.83 -17.38 -6.44
C LEU A 558 3.40 -16.39 -5.35
N CYS A 559 2.25 -16.61 -4.71
CA CYS A 559 1.66 -15.65 -3.79
C CYS A 559 0.99 -16.33 -2.60
N SER A 560 0.77 -15.56 -1.51
CA SER A 560 -0.17 -15.89 -0.45
C SER A 560 -1.59 -15.87 -0.99
N GLN A 561 -2.43 -16.85 -0.63
CA GLN A 561 -3.82 -16.96 -1.10
C GLN A 561 -4.86 -16.46 -0.10
N SER A 562 -4.44 -15.76 0.96
CA SER A 562 -5.36 -15.26 2.00
C SER A 562 -6.13 -14.00 1.58
N GLY A 563 -5.77 -13.36 0.47
CA GLY A 563 -6.43 -12.16 -0.04
C GLY A 563 -7.92 -12.36 -0.34
N ALA A 564 -8.73 -11.33 -0.08
CA ALA A 564 -10.12 -11.26 -0.54
C ALA A 564 -10.23 -10.89 -2.03
N ILE A 565 -9.21 -10.23 -2.55
CA ILE A 565 -9.00 -9.89 -3.96
C ILE A 565 -7.74 -10.64 -4.41
N ASP A 566 -7.77 -11.28 -5.59
CA ASP A 566 -6.63 -12.06 -6.07
C ASP A 566 -5.46 -11.17 -6.52
N LEU A 567 -4.31 -11.81 -6.81
CA LEU A 567 -3.08 -11.13 -7.23
C LEU A 567 -3.28 -10.24 -8.48
N PHE A 568 -4.26 -10.55 -9.32
CA PHE A 568 -4.58 -9.85 -10.57
C PHE A 568 -5.81 -8.93 -10.46
N MET A 569 -6.17 -8.53 -9.21
CA MET A 569 -7.24 -7.60 -8.87
C MET A 569 -8.67 -8.08 -9.15
N GLN A 570 -8.87 -9.39 -9.29
CA GLN A 570 -10.19 -9.97 -9.42
C GLN A 570 -10.78 -10.32 -8.06
N ASN A 571 -12.07 -10.02 -7.84
CA ASN A 571 -12.76 -10.39 -6.61
C ASN A 571 -12.79 -11.91 -6.46
N LYS A 572 -12.53 -12.39 -5.25
CA LYS A 572 -12.78 -13.77 -4.82
C LYS A 572 -14.12 -13.85 -4.08
N ASP A 573 -14.65 -15.04 -3.84
CA ASP A 573 -15.86 -15.19 -3.05
C ASP A 573 -15.73 -14.57 -1.64
N ALA A 574 -14.51 -14.56 -1.12
CA ALA A 574 -14.15 -13.89 0.14
C ALA A 574 -14.41 -12.35 0.14
N PHE A 575 -14.33 -11.69 -1.01
CA PHE A 575 -14.70 -10.26 -1.14
C PHE A 575 -16.19 -10.07 -0.84
N TYR A 576 -17.04 -10.87 -1.45
CA TYR A 576 -18.49 -10.82 -1.27
C TYR A 576 -18.93 -11.27 0.10
N GLN A 577 -18.19 -12.22 0.72
CA GLN A 577 -18.40 -12.59 2.11
C GLN A 577 -18.12 -11.40 3.04
N ASN A 578 -16.99 -10.70 2.86
CA ASN A 578 -16.72 -9.48 3.64
C ASN A 578 -17.79 -8.42 3.39
N GLN A 579 -18.23 -8.23 2.15
CA GLN A 579 -19.30 -7.28 1.80
C GLN A 579 -20.61 -7.62 2.53
N SER A 580 -20.98 -8.91 2.63
CA SER A 580 -22.15 -9.35 3.39
C SER A 580 -22.03 -9.08 4.89
N HIS A 581 -20.80 -9.12 5.44
CA HIS A 581 -20.54 -8.87 6.85
C HIS A 581 -20.49 -7.36 7.18
N TRP A 582 -20.01 -6.52 6.26
CA TRP A 582 -19.58 -5.16 6.56
C TRP A 582 -20.48 -4.06 6.00
N THR A 583 -21.28 -4.36 4.98
CA THR A 583 -22.19 -3.38 4.37
C THR A 583 -23.61 -3.50 4.88
N SER A 584 -24.40 -2.45 4.69
CA SER A 584 -25.83 -2.41 5.01
C SER A 584 -26.74 -2.52 3.78
N ALA A 585 -26.21 -2.26 2.58
CA ALA A 585 -26.97 -2.45 1.34
C ALA A 585 -27.30 -3.94 1.16
N PRO A 586 -28.55 -4.31 0.89
CA PRO A 586 -28.93 -5.72 0.70
C PRO A 586 -28.11 -6.35 -0.42
N MET A 587 -27.52 -7.53 -0.14
CA MET A 587 -26.74 -8.27 -1.11
C MET A 587 -26.92 -9.78 -0.94
N VAL A 588 -26.76 -10.51 -2.04
CA VAL A 588 -26.59 -11.96 -2.10
C VAL A 588 -25.44 -12.26 -3.06
N HIS A 589 -24.69 -13.33 -2.80
CA HIS A 589 -23.66 -13.84 -3.68
C HIS A 589 -23.65 -15.37 -3.64
N ILE A 590 -23.80 -15.97 -4.82
CA ILE A 590 -23.87 -17.43 -5.01
C ILE A 590 -22.47 -17.96 -5.31
N LEU A 591 -22.07 -19.02 -4.61
CA LEU A 591 -20.92 -19.84 -4.96
C LEU A 591 -21.29 -21.34 -4.88
N PRO A 592 -20.73 -22.19 -5.76
CA PRO A 592 -19.85 -21.88 -6.90
C PRO A 592 -20.60 -21.24 -8.07
N HIS A 593 -19.90 -20.88 -9.14
CA HIS A 593 -20.52 -20.64 -10.45
C HIS A 593 -21.33 -21.89 -10.87
N TRP A 594 -22.24 -21.74 -11.88
CA TRP A 594 -23.13 -22.82 -12.27
C TRP A 594 -22.76 -23.47 -13.61
N ASN A 595 -21.44 -23.59 -13.88
CA ASN A 595 -20.87 -24.32 -15.03
C ASN A 595 -20.15 -25.59 -14.52
N HIS A 596 -20.78 -26.75 -14.67
CA HIS A 596 -20.24 -28.03 -14.22
C HIS A 596 -20.58 -29.13 -15.25
N ALA A 597 -20.32 -28.88 -16.54
CA ALA A 597 -20.59 -29.81 -17.63
C ALA A 597 -19.98 -31.18 -17.36
N GLY A 598 -20.77 -32.25 -17.61
CA GLY A 598 -20.38 -33.62 -17.34
C GLY A 598 -20.58 -34.09 -15.89
N ARG A 599 -21.18 -33.24 -15.05
CA ARG A 599 -21.50 -33.58 -13.65
C ARG A 599 -23.00 -33.54 -13.37
N GLU A 600 -23.81 -33.71 -14.41
CA GLU A 600 -25.27 -33.70 -14.31
C GLU A 600 -25.77 -34.75 -13.34
N GLY A 601 -26.58 -34.35 -12.35
CA GLY A 601 -27.07 -35.19 -11.28
C GLY A 601 -26.15 -35.34 -10.07
N GLU A 602 -24.89 -34.92 -10.15
CA GLU A 602 -24.01 -34.89 -8.97
C GLU A 602 -24.47 -33.80 -7.98
N THR A 603 -24.29 -34.07 -6.70
CA THR A 603 -24.61 -33.10 -5.66
C THR A 603 -23.49 -32.08 -5.52
N ILE A 604 -23.83 -30.78 -5.66
CA ILE A 604 -22.96 -29.63 -5.49
C ILE A 604 -23.38 -28.87 -4.23
N ALA A 605 -22.41 -28.58 -3.36
CA ALA A 605 -22.65 -27.68 -2.22
C ALA A 605 -22.74 -26.24 -2.75
N VAL A 606 -23.92 -25.63 -2.63
CA VAL A 606 -24.17 -24.23 -2.97
C VAL A 606 -24.22 -23.40 -1.70
N TRP A 607 -23.35 -22.41 -1.60
CA TRP A 607 -23.40 -21.42 -0.53
C TRP A 607 -23.90 -20.09 -1.06
N VAL A 608 -24.58 -19.31 -0.20
CA VAL A 608 -25.03 -17.95 -0.53
C VAL A 608 -24.61 -17.04 0.61
N TYR A 609 -23.67 -16.14 0.32
CA TYR A 609 -23.31 -15.05 1.24
C TYR A 609 -24.34 -13.94 1.14
N THR A 610 -24.80 -13.43 2.30
CA THR A 610 -25.85 -12.40 2.34
C THR A 610 -25.85 -11.62 3.65
N ASN A 611 -26.37 -10.42 3.64
CA ASN A 611 -26.75 -9.65 4.83
C ASN A 611 -28.28 -9.58 5.02
N CYS A 612 -29.06 -10.31 4.21
CA CYS A 612 -30.50 -10.46 4.36
C CYS A 612 -30.84 -11.44 5.49
N GLU A 613 -32.06 -11.37 6.02
CA GLU A 613 -32.57 -12.24 7.09
C GLU A 613 -32.88 -13.65 6.60
N GLU A 614 -33.34 -13.76 5.34
CA GLU A 614 -33.72 -15.02 4.71
C GLU A 614 -33.20 -15.07 3.27
N VAL A 615 -32.90 -16.26 2.79
CA VAL A 615 -32.60 -16.52 1.37
C VAL A 615 -33.42 -17.69 0.87
N GLU A 616 -33.97 -17.56 -0.32
CA GLU A 616 -34.59 -18.65 -1.07
C GLU A 616 -33.77 -18.96 -2.32
N LEU A 617 -33.40 -20.21 -2.51
CA LEU A 617 -32.64 -20.67 -3.67
C LEU A 617 -33.60 -21.33 -4.68
N TRP A 618 -33.40 -20.99 -5.97
CA TRP A 618 -34.22 -21.48 -7.07
C TRP A 618 -33.32 -22.10 -8.15
N LEU A 619 -33.69 -23.27 -8.67
CA LEU A 619 -33.04 -23.89 -9.82
C LEU A 619 -34.08 -24.03 -10.96
N ASN A 620 -33.83 -23.40 -12.11
CA ASN A 620 -34.69 -23.50 -13.29
C ASN A 620 -36.18 -23.17 -12.96
N GLY A 621 -36.41 -22.13 -12.16
CA GLY A 621 -37.75 -21.71 -11.75
C GLY A 621 -38.42 -22.57 -10.67
N ARG A 622 -37.74 -23.60 -10.15
CA ARG A 622 -38.22 -24.43 -9.03
C ARG A 622 -37.52 -24.02 -7.75
N SER A 623 -38.27 -23.69 -6.70
CA SER A 623 -37.74 -23.41 -5.37
C SER A 623 -37.08 -24.64 -4.76
N LEU A 624 -35.89 -24.46 -4.23
CA LEU A 624 -35.12 -25.42 -3.43
C LEU A 624 -35.28 -25.17 -1.93
N GLY A 625 -36.19 -24.27 -1.58
CA GLY A 625 -36.51 -23.90 -0.22
C GLY A 625 -35.88 -22.61 0.27
N LYS A 626 -36.54 -22.02 1.25
CA LYS A 626 -36.11 -20.81 1.94
C LYS A 626 -35.37 -21.19 3.25
N ARG A 627 -34.33 -20.41 3.59
CA ARG A 627 -33.55 -20.58 4.83
C ARG A 627 -33.45 -19.26 5.58
N GLN A 628 -33.56 -19.32 6.88
CA GLN A 628 -33.20 -18.24 7.79
C GLN A 628 -31.66 -18.17 7.85
N ILE A 629 -31.13 -16.96 7.77
CA ILE A 629 -29.68 -16.71 7.79
C ILE A 629 -29.31 -16.01 9.08
N GLU A 630 -28.46 -16.67 9.85
CA GLU A 630 -27.86 -16.05 11.03
C GLU A 630 -26.99 -14.87 10.60
N ARG A 631 -27.00 -13.77 11.33
CA ARG A 631 -26.15 -12.61 11.03
C ARG A 631 -24.67 -13.02 11.00
N PHE A 632 -23.94 -12.62 9.97
CA PHE A 632 -22.57 -13.02 9.61
C PHE A 632 -22.45 -14.48 9.15
N GLY A 633 -23.54 -15.21 8.94
CA GLY A 633 -23.57 -16.55 8.39
C GLY A 633 -23.82 -16.57 6.88
N HIS A 634 -23.99 -17.77 6.35
CA HIS A 634 -24.37 -18.01 4.97
C HIS A 634 -25.52 -19.03 4.88
N GLY A 635 -26.18 -19.08 3.71
CA GLY A 635 -27.11 -20.17 3.41
C GLY A 635 -26.38 -21.30 2.68
N GLU A 636 -26.68 -22.56 3.00
CA GLU A 636 -26.09 -23.73 2.34
C GLU A 636 -27.18 -24.67 1.83
N TRP A 637 -27.04 -25.14 0.59
CA TRP A 637 -27.89 -26.15 -0.05
C TRP A 637 -27.02 -27.22 -0.68
N GLN A 638 -27.51 -28.47 -0.67
CA GLN A 638 -26.97 -29.58 -1.44
C GLN A 638 -27.84 -29.73 -2.68
N VAL A 639 -27.33 -29.35 -3.84
CA VAL A 639 -28.09 -29.23 -5.08
C VAL A 639 -27.63 -30.25 -6.12
N ALA A 640 -28.55 -31.10 -6.60
CA ALA A 640 -28.24 -31.93 -7.76
C ALA A 640 -28.05 -31.05 -8.97
N TYR A 641 -26.86 -31.09 -9.58
CA TYR A 641 -26.54 -30.23 -10.73
C TYR A 641 -27.45 -30.54 -11.91
N ALA A 642 -28.07 -29.50 -12.42
CA ALA A 642 -28.74 -29.46 -13.72
C ALA A 642 -28.39 -28.13 -14.39
N PRO A 643 -28.00 -28.14 -15.67
CA PRO A 643 -27.74 -26.91 -16.43
C PRO A 643 -28.94 -25.97 -16.41
N GLY A 644 -28.68 -24.65 -16.42
CA GLY A 644 -29.72 -23.62 -16.44
C GLY A 644 -29.43 -22.45 -15.50
N GLU A 645 -30.45 -21.99 -14.80
CA GLU A 645 -30.40 -20.78 -13.95
C GLU A 645 -30.49 -21.17 -12.47
N LEU A 646 -29.47 -20.78 -11.69
CA LEU A 646 -29.49 -20.84 -10.23
C LEU A 646 -29.65 -19.42 -9.69
N THR A 647 -30.75 -19.14 -8.99
CA THR A 647 -31.13 -17.81 -8.48
C THR A 647 -31.26 -17.83 -6.97
N ALA A 648 -30.57 -16.93 -6.30
CA ALA A 648 -30.76 -16.65 -4.88
C ALA A 648 -31.56 -15.35 -4.71
N VAL A 649 -32.61 -15.39 -3.88
CA VAL A 649 -33.44 -14.24 -3.56
C VAL A 649 -33.32 -13.94 -2.08
N GLY A 650 -32.82 -12.75 -1.73
CA GLY A 650 -32.67 -12.27 -0.36
C GLY A 650 -33.89 -11.49 0.12
N TYR A 651 -34.35 -11.80 1.34
CA TYR A 651 -35.51 -11.14 1.96
C TYR A 651 -35.11 -10.47 3.28
N ALA A 652 -35.75 -9.35 3.58
CA ALA A 652 -35.73 -8.69 4.88
C ALA A 652 -37.11 -8.11 5.20
N GLY A 653 -37.60 -8.36 6.44
CA GLY A 653 -38.97 -8.01 6.84
C GLY A 653 -40.03 -8.70 5.99
N GLY A 654 -39.77 -9.91 5.51
CA GLY A 654 -40.67 -10.71 4.67
C GLY A 654 -40.76 -10.24 3.21
N MET A 655 -40.06 -9.19 2.81
CA MET A 655 -40.05 -8.64 1.44
C MET A 655 -38.74 -8.97 0.72
N GLU A 656 -38.84 -9.26 -0.58
CA GLU A 656 -37.67 -9.37 -1.45
C GLU A 656 -36.90 -8.03 -1.48
N ARG A 657 -35.59 -8.11 -1.30
CA ARG A 657 -34.69 -6.95 -1.31
C ARG A 657 -33.68 -6.99 -2.44
N VAL A 658 -33.23 -8.19 -2.80
CA VAL A 658 -32.16 -8.38 -3.77
C VAL A 658 -32.23 -9.78 -4.36
N ARG A 659 -31.77 -9.93 -5.59
CA ARG A 659 -31.55 -11.24 -6.21
C ARG A 659 -30.29 -11.28 -7.03
N GLU A 660 -29.65 -12.44 -7.10
CA GLU A 660 -28.58 -12.77 -8.02
C GLU A 660 -28.93 -14.05 -8.78
N THR A 661 -28.56 -14.11 -10.05
CA THR A 661 -28.71 -15.31 -10.87
C THR A 661 -27.39 -15.64 -11.53
N VAL A 662 -26.87 -16.83 -11.27
CA VAL A 662 -25.78 -17.44 -12.02
C VAL A 662 -26.35 -18.43 -13.04
N ARG A 663 -25.76 -18.47 -14.25
CA ARG A 663 -26.30 -19.25 -15.36
C ARG A 663 -25.23 -20.18 -15.91
N THR A 664 -25.63 -21.37 -16.29
CA THR A 664 -24.79 -22.20 -17.14
C THR A 664 -24.61 -21.50 -18.49
N SER A 665 -23.39 -21.19 -18.84
CA SER A 665 -23.03 -20.64 -20.17
C SER A 665 -22.76 -21.75 -21.16
N GLY A 666 -22.81 -21.40 -22.43
CA GLY A 666 -22.31 -22.26 -23.53
C GLY A 666 -20.77 -22.33 -23.52
N PRO A 667 -20.18 -23.05 -24.50
CA PRO A 667 -18.73 -23.04 -24.71
C PRO A 667 -18.23 -21.60 -24.95
N ALA A 668 -17.02 -21.30 -24.46
CA ALA A 668 -16.41 -20.01 -24.74
C ALA A 668 -16.21 -19.79 -26.25
N ALA A 669 -16.68 -18.69 -26.78
CA ALA A 669 -16.66 -18.35 -28.18
C ALA A 669 -15.96 -17.02 -28.50
N ALA A 670 -15.88 -16.12 -27.53
CA ALA A 670 -15.31 -14.80 -27.71
C ALA A 670 -14.61 -14.30 -26.42
N LEU A 671 -13.78 -13.29 -26.59
CA LEU A 671 -13.23 -12.49 -25.52
C LEU A 671 -14.05 -11.19 -25.38
N LYS A 672 -14.06 -10.61 -24.15
CA LYS A 672 -14.58 -9.28 -23.86
C LYS A 672 -13.56 -8.54 -23.00
N LEU A 673 -13.16 -7.32 -23.39
CA LEU A 673 -12.28 -6.45 -22.61
C LEU A 673 -13.08 -5.38 -21.90
N VAL A 674 -12.78 -5.17 -20.62
CA VAL A 674 -13.36 -4.12 -19.77
C VAL A 674 -12.22 -3.29 -19.19
N ALA A 675 -12.27 -1.98 -19.35
CA ALA A 675 -11.34 -1.06 -18.68
C ALA A 675 -11.78 -0.88 -17.23
N GLU A 676 -10.84 -1.04 -16.30
CA GLU A 676 -11.08 -0.77 -14.87
C GLU A 676 -11.00 0.74 -14.58
N ASP A 677 -11.80 1.23 -13.63
CA ASP A 677 -11.77 2.65 -13.21
C ASP A 677 -10.52 2.96 -12.37
N THR A 678 -9.36 2.90 -12.98
CA THR A 678 -8.08 3.28 -12.34
C THR A 678 -7.84 4.78 -12.34
N ARG A 679 -8.67 5.58 -13.04
CA ARG A 679 -8.52 7.03 -13.25
C ARG A 679 -7.13 7.41 -13.77
N ALA A 680 -6.61 6.59 -14.65
CA ALA A 680 -5.28 6.79 -15.23
C ALA A 680 -5.25 7.96 -16.22
N THR A 681 -4.18 8.74 -16.20
CA THR A 681 -3.94 9.90 -17.06
C THR A 681 -2.62 9.76 -17.81
N ALA A 682 -2.48 10.45 -18.94
CA ALA A 682 -1.27 10.44 -19.79
C ALA A 682 -0.12 11.25 -19.15
N ASN A 683 0.37 10.82 -17.99
CA ASN A 683 1.43 11.51 -17.22
C ASN A 683 2.80 10.81 -17.25
N GLY A 684 2.95 9.72 -18.01
CA GLY A 684 4.18 8.92 -18.11
C GLY A 684 4.34 7.88 -17.00
N GLN A 685 3.42 7.78 -16.03
CA GLN A 685 3.54 6.93 -14.84
C GLN A 685 2.30 6.09 -14.57
N ASP A 686 1.12 6.66 -14.74
CA ASP A 686 -0.14 6.02 -14.41
C ASP A 686 -0.32 4.71 -15.17
N ILE A 687 -1.01 3.78 -14.53
CA ILE A 687 -1.33 2.47 -15.08
C ILE A 687 -2.84 2.38 -15.33
N ALA A 688 -3.22 2.06 -16.56
CA ALA A 688 -4.56 1.62 -16.92
C ALA A 688 -4.61 0.09 -16.84
N VAL A 689 -5.66 -0.46 -16.22
CA VAL A 689 -5.87 -1.90 -16.06
C VAL A 689 -7.08 -2.32 -16.87
N PHE A 690 -6.96 -3.46 -17.56
CA PHE A 690 -8.05 -4.07 -18.31
C PHE A 690 -8.25 -5.50 -17.85
N THR A 691 -9.52 -5.86 -17.62
CA THR A 691 -9.94 -7.24 -17.39
C THR A 691 -10.45 -7.85 -18.69
N CYS A 692 -9.92 -9.02 -19.06
CA CYS A 692 -10.35 -9.82 -20.19
C CYS A 692 -11.22 -10.97 -19.69
N LEU A 693 -12.44 -11.09 -20.21
CA LEU A 693 -13.42 -12.11 -19.88
C LEU A 693 -13.58 -13.08 -21.05
N ALA A 694 -13.69 -14.37 -20.77
CA ALA A 694 -14.19 -15.34 -21.72
C ALA A 694 -15.72 -15.30 -21.72
N VAL A 695 -16.34 -15.23 -22.90
CA VAL A 695 -17.80 -15.21 -23.05
C VAL A 695 -18.24 -16.25 -24.09
N ASP A 696 -19.48 -16.75 -23.91
CA ASP A 696 -20.12 -17.64 -24.89
C ASP A 696 -20.72 -16.86 -26.08
N ALA A 697 -21.41 -17.53 -26.98
CA ALA A 697 -22.00 -16.96 -28.19
C ALA A 697 -23.09 -15.92 -27.87
N GLU A 698 -23.72 -16.00 -26.70
CA GLU A 698 -24.73 -15.05 -26.19
C GLU A 698 -24.11 -13.92 -25.36
N GLY A 699 -22.79 -13.87 -25.21
CA GLY A 699 -22.07 -12.85 -24.45
C GLY A 699 -22.10 -13.05 -22.93
N ARG A 700 -22.49 -14.24 -22.44
CA ARG A 700 -22.46 -14.59 -21.01
C ARG A 700 -21.03 -15.02 -20.63
N GLU A 701 -20.60 -14.63 -19.43
CA GLU A 701 -19.29 -15.04 -18.90
C GLU A 701 -19.21 -16.58 -18.75
N VAL A 702 -18.05 -17.13 -19.12
CA VAL A 702 -17.75 -18.54 -18.99
C VAL A 702 -16.72 -18.73 -17.88
N PRO A 703 -17.17 -18.94 -16.62
CA PRO A 703 -16.33 -18.84 -15.42
C PRO A 703 -15.36 -20.01 -15.23
N ASP A 704 -15.47 -21.06 -16.01
CA ASP A 704 -14.58 -22.23 -16.04
C ASP A 704 -13.66 -22.25 -17.27
N ALA A 705 -13.73 -21.23 -18.15
CA ALA A 705 -12.92 -21.17 -19.34
C ALA A 705 -11.42 -21.02 -19.04
N SER A 706 -10.62 -21.71 -19.84
CA SER A 706 -9.17 -21.62 -19.85
C SER A 706 -8.66 -21.58 -21.29
N ALA A 707 -7.81 -20.60 -21.59
CA ALA A 707 -7.17 -20.44 -22.91
C ALA A 707 -5.87 -19.65 -22.77
N THR A 708 -5.00 -19.74 -23.77
CA THR A 708 -3.88 -18.82 -23.90
C THR A 708 -4.37 -17.54 -24.55
N VAL A 709 -4.24 -16.41 -23.83
CA VAL A 709 -4.62 -15.07 -24.29
C VAL A 709 -3.37 -14.25 -24.54
N THR A 710 -3.31 -13.56 -25.67
CA THR A 710 -2.25 -12.59 -25.99
C THR A 710 -2.83 -11.19 -26.01
N PHE A 711 -2.20 -10.26 -25.27
CA PHE A 711 -2.58 -8.86 -25.21
C PHE A 711 -1.71 -7.98 -26.11
N PHE A 712 -2.30 -6.93 -26.67
CA PHE A 712 -1.64 -5.91 -27.48
C PHE A 712 -2.11 -4.52 -27.02
N ALA A 713 -1.19 -3.56 -27.00
CA ALA A 713 -1.50 -2.18 -26.69
C ALA A 713 -1.02 -1.26 -27.83
N SER A 714 -1.74 -0.16 -28.07
CA SER A 714 -1.28 0.90 -28.98
C SER A 714 -0.05 1.63 -28.39
N PRO A 715 0.73 2.37 -29.22
CA PRO A 715 1.96 3.04 -28.77
C PRO A 715 1.81 4.07 -27.66
N LEU A 716 0.58 4.49 -27.34
CA LEU A 716 0.29 5.40 -26.22
C LEU A 716 0.57 4.80 -24.84
N GLY A 717 0.82 3.49 -24.76
CA GLY A 717 1.16 2.81 -23.52
C GLY A 717 1.98 1.55 -23.73
N ARG A 718 2.62 1.09 -22.66
CA ARG A 718 3.45 -0.14 -22.61
C ARG A 718 2.85 -1.14 -21.64
N ILE A 719 2.75 -2.40 -22.04
CA ILE A 719 2.38 -3.49 -21.13
C ILE A 719 3.49 -3.63 -20.07
N VAL A 720 3.12 -3.47 -18.81
CA VAL A 720 4.02 -3.65 -17.67
C VAL A 720 3.73 -4.93 -16.91
N GLY A 721 2.51 -5.48 -17.05
CA GLY A 721 2.16 -6.76 -16.46
C GLY A 721 0.91 -7.35 -17.07
N ALA A 722 0.89 -8.68 -17.15
CA ALA A 722 -0.29 -9.43 -17.55
C ALA A 722 -0.33 -10.76 -16.77
N GLY A 723 -1.51 -11.16 -16.31
CA GLY A 723 -1.64 -12.38 -15.52
C GLY A 723 -3.08 -12.82 -15.28
N SER A 724 -3.21 -14.03 -14.79
CA SER A 724 -4.45 -14.67 -14.39
C SER A 724 -4.22 -15.83 -13.43
N ASP A 725 -3.18 -16.62 -13.69
CA ASP A 725 -2.88 -17.86 -12.99
C ASP A 725 -1.66 -17.66 -12.09
N ILE A 726 -1.85 -17.85 -10.80
CA ILE A 726 -0.81 -17.71 -9.76
C ILE A 726 0.29 -18.78 -9.84
N SER A 727 0.13 -19.80 -10.66
CA SER A 727 1.12 -20.85 -10.93
C SER A 727 1.80 -20.71 -12.30
N GLN A 728 1.59 -19.61 -13.01
CA GLN A 728 2.27 -19.35 -14.28
C GLN A 728 3.59 -18.62 -14.07
N HIS A 729 4.72 -19.31 -14.32
CA HIS A 729 6.07 -18.79 -14.13
C HIS A 729 6.57 -18.13 -15.42
N LYS A 730 6.51 -16.81 -15.47
CA LYS A 730 6.93 -16.00 -16.63
C LYS A 730 7.35 -14.61 -16.19
N ARG A 731 7.98 -13.86 -17.09
CA ARG A 731 8.13 -12.41 -16.87
C ARG A 731 6.77 -11.75 -16.79
N LEU A 732 6.62 -10.83 -15.87
CA LEU A 732 5.34 -10.15 -15.63
C LEU A 732 4.88 -9.35 -16.87
N SER A 733 5.82 -8.71 -17.58
CA SER A 733 5.57 -7.93 -18.80
C SER A 733 5.30 -8.76 -20.06
N ASP A 734 5.44 -10.10 -20.01
CA ASP A 734 5.08 -10.97 -21.13
C ASP A 734 3.56 -10.86 -21.39
N PRO A 735 3.13 -10.47 -22.60
CA PRO A 735 1.72 -10.30 -22.92
C PRO A 735 0.93 -11.60 -23.06
N VAL A 736 1.61 -12.76 -23.07
CA VAL A 736 0.97 -14.09 -23.25
C VAL A 736 0.58 -14.66 -21.90
N VAL A 737 -0.70 -14.87 -21.65
CA VAL A 737 -1.27 -15.30 -20.38
C VAL A 737 -2.09 -16.56 -20.54
N ARG A 738 -1.90 -17.54 -19.65
CA ARG A 738 -2.85 -18.63 -19.48
C ARG A 738 -4.04 -18.12 -18.65
N MET A 739 -5.17 -17.89 -19.32
CA MET A 739 -6.42 -17.49 -18.66
C MET A 739 -6.90 -18.61 -17.73
N ARG A 740 -7.36 -18.22 -16.56
CA ARG A 740 -7.92 -19.10 -15.57
C ARG A 740 -9.25 -18.55 -15.03
N ALA A 741 -10.17 -19.48 -14.74
CA ALA A 741 -11.52 -19.15 -14.24
C ALA A 741 -12.15 -18.01 -15.06
N GLY A 742 -12.08 -18.14 -16.41
CA GLY A 742 -12.72 -17.23 -17.36
C GLY A 742 -12.17 -15.80 -17.42
N ARG A 743 -11.12 -15.45 -16.69
CA ARG A 743 -10.63 -14.06 -16.57
C ARG A 743 -9.12 -13.97 -16.66
N ALA A 744 -8.63 -12.87 -17.25
CA ALA A 744 -7.23 -12.48 -17.25
C ALA A 744 -7.15 -10.93 -17.12
N ALA A 745 -6.04 -10.41 -16.65
CA ALA A 745 -5.82 -8.97 -16.51
C ALA A 745 -4.55 -8.53 -17.22
N VAL A 746 -4.53 -7.27 -17.69
CA VAL A 746 -3.36 -6.61 -18.24
C VAL A 746 -3.26 -5.19 -17.71
N ALA A 747 -2.05 -4.77 -17.36
CA ALA A 747 -1.70 -3.44 -16.89
C ALA A 747 -0.85 -2.72 -17.95
N ILE A 748 -1.27 -1.52 -18.31
CA ILE A 748 -0.66 -0.67 -19.33
C ILE A 748 -0.15 0.60 -18.65
N ARG A 749 1.16 0.80 -18.60
CA ARG A 749 1.74 2.09 -18.19
C ARG A 749 1.58 3.09 -19.33
N LEU A 750 0.97 4.22 -19.04
CA LEU A 750 0.67 5.25 -20.02
C LEU A 750 1.90 6.09 -20.35
N GLY A 751 1.99 6.55 -21.61
CA GLY A 751 2.92 7.58 -22.03
C GLY A 751 2.44 8.97 -21.62
N ARG A 752 2.97 10.02 -22.28
CA ARG A 752 2.59 11.43 -22.06
C ARG A 752 1.69 11.98 -23.16
N GLU A 753 1.54 11.25 -24.24
CA GLU A 753 0.68 11.67 -25.34
C GLU A 753 -0.78 11.35 -25.00
N HIS A 754 -1.62 12.38 -25.07
CA HIS A 754 -3.07 12.23 -24.94
C HIS A 754 -3.67 11.62 -26.20
N GLY A 755 -4.74 10.88 -26.04
CA GLY A 755 -5.46 10.28 -27.14
C GLY A 755 -6.21 9.00 -26.72
N THR A 756 -6.59 8.21 -27.70
CA THR A 756 -7.33 6.96 -27.49
C THR A 756 -6.37 5.78 -27.37
N LEU A 757 -6.12 5.30 -26.15
CA LEU A 757 -5.43 4.02 -25.92
C LEU A 757 -6.31 2.86 -26.40
N ARG A 758 -5.77 2.03 -27.30
CA ARG A 758 -6.45 0.80 -27.76
C ARG A 758 -5.73 -0.42 -27.24
N VAL A 759 -6.51 -1.30 -26.61
CA VAL A 759 -6.03 -2.59 -26.10
C VAL A 759 -6.81 -3.70 -26.78
N MET A 760 -6.11 -4.73 -27.23
CA MET A 760 -6.71 -5.91 -27.89
C MET A 760 -6.27 -7.18 -27.17
N ALA A 761 -7.18 -8.15 -27.11
CA ALA A 761 -6.91 -9.50 -26.62
C ALA A 761 -7.28 -10.53 -27.69
N ARG A 762 -6.45 -11.56 -27.85
CA ARG A 762 -6.65 -12.70 -28.78
C ARG A 762 -6.47 -14.02 -28.06
N ALA A 763 -7.30 -14.99 -28.43
CA ALA A 763 -7.14 -16.39 -28.10
C ALA A 763 -7.49 -17.23 -29.33
N ASP A 764 -6.78 -18.35 -29.51
CA ASP A 764 -7.03 -19.23 -30.68
C ASP A 764 -8.43 -19.81 -30.59
N GLY A 765 -9.12 -19.80 -31.72
CA GLY A 765 -10.47 -20.33 -31.86
C GLY A 765 -11.58 -19.47 -31.29
N TRP A 766 -11.28 -18.30 -30.65
CA TRP A 766 -12.27 -17.37 -30.11
C TRP A 766 -12.24 -16.03 -30.84
N GLN A 767 -13.37 -15.35 -30.88
CA GLN A 767 -13.43 -13.99 -31.39
C GLN A 767 -12.61 -13.06 -30.50
N SER A 768 -11.73 -12.27 -31.10
CA SER A 768 -10.88 -11.30 -30.37
C SER A 768 -11.71 -10.11 -29.85
N ALA A 769 -11.23 -9.52 -28.75
CA ALA A 769 -11.81 -8.31 -28.15
C ALA A 769 -10.88 -7.09 -28.32
N GLN A 770 -11.49 -5.93 -28.41
CA GLN A 770 -10.80 -4.64 -28.36
C GLN A 770 -11.55 -3.70 -27.39
N CYS A 771 -10.79 -2.93 -26.61
CA CYS A 771 -11.29 -1.87 -25.76
C CYS A 771 -10.52 -0.58 -26.05
N ALA A 772 -11.21 0.56 -25.99
CA ALA A 772 -10.64 1.90 -26.16
C ALA A 772 -10.83 2.71 -24.88
N LEU A 773 -9.82 3.46 -24.48
CA LEU A 773 -9.83 4.34 -23.32
C LEU A 773 -9.24 5.70 -23.71
N GLU A 774 -9.98 6.76 -23.49
CA GLU A 774 -9.44 8.13 -23.63
C GLU A 774 -8.54 8.45 -22.44
N ILE A 775 -7.31 8.94 -22.74
CA ILE A 775 -6.27 9.21 -21.73
C ILE A 775 -5.70 10.63 -21.90
#